data_084260631cfb33573c80c448d26d847a
#
_entry.id   084260631cfb33573c80c448d26d847a
#
_cell.length_a   1.000
_cell.length_b   1.000
_cell.length_c   1.000
_cell.angle_alpha   90.00
_cell.angle_beta   90.00
_cell.angle_gamma   90.00
#
_symmetry.space_group_name_H-M   'P 1'
#
loop_
_entity.id
_entity.type
_entity.pdbx_description
1 polymer ?
#
loop_
_entity_poly.entity_id
_entity_poly.type
_entity_poly.pdbx_seq_one_letter_code
_entity_poly.pdbx_strand_id
1 'polypeptide(L)'
;MYRTYATDVQARINLGIRRRLAPLMENDPDRIKLMNSLLLSMPGSPIVYYGDEIGMGDNIYLGDRNGVRTPMQWSPDRNAGFSRADPQRLYLPPIMDPIYGFESVNVEAQQRDPSSQLNWMKRMLATRKASKAFGRGKLEFLRPGNWKVLVYLRELNDEAILCVANLSRAAQPVELDLKRFKGRVPVEMLGRTSFPPVGELPYLLTLPAHGFYWFRLATDAPAPEWHQDMLVSDEAPMLVLFDNWTSFFRDQVVPWRIGMAEQTRVQLEETVLPRFIGMQRWYAAKGEPIAKAPLADYVIWDVGGLSWLLNFILVKDSLYFLPLSLAWEVDEDHVRALAPLTVARVRQQANVGVLGDAIADEGFCRHVVKAVCGGKSLKTAHGELRFSRTSACPELSAEEIAGLQLGPLHAQSTNTSVQIGDRFFLKCYRRLRAGVNPELEVGRFLTEVAKFPHCVPLAGSVEYVSEKNEASAVALLQGYLPNQGDAWGYTLAYLERFLAAAPVDKPHGGFVSLMQVLATRTAELHRAFAMRTGDPAFEPEPLGPQDFDAWKAKVREEASDTLALLERSAHEKAQPLLDQRDRLLALIDACAAPKGPSLKTRHHGDYHLGQVLIANNDFVIIDFEGEPSRPLADARRKHSPLRDVAGMLRSFSYAKWSARDKERTVTRDSDDLDAWEAEVRQAFLSAYAEASKRSGLFTSFDDVKGLLRLFELEKVLYELRYEINNRPAWIHVPLSGVIGMLGGAR
;
A
#
# COMPACT_ATOMS: atom_id res chain seq x y z
N MET A 1 -40.37 20.93 -25.64
CA MET A 1 -39.37 21.98 -25.36
C MET A 1 -40.00 23.21 -24.68
N TYR A 2 -40.81 24.07 -25.37
CA TYR A 2 -41.31 25.30 -24.74
C TYR A 2 -42.10 25.08 -23.46
N ARG A 3 -42.97 24.08 -23.35
CA ARG A 3 -43.73 23.80 -22.13
C ARG A 3 -42.91 23.25 -20.99
N THR A 4 -41.78 22.62 -21.29
CA THR A 4 -40.92 22.01 -20.31
C THR A 4 -39.88 23.02 -19.71
N TYR A 5 -39.28 23.82 -20.61
CA TYR A 5 -38.16 24.70 -20.21
C TYR A 5 -38.57 26.17 -20.01
N ALA A 6 -39.74 26.54 -20.45
CA ALA A 6 -40.28 27.89 -20.35
C ALA A 6 -41.80 27.87 -20.12
N THR A 7 -42.21 27.62 -18.90
CA THR A 7 -43.61 27.63 -18.47
C THR A 7 -44.20 29.03 -18.58
N ASP A 8 -43.41 30.05 -18.27
CA ASP A 8 -43.80 31.46 -18.44
C ASP A 8 -43.72 31.88 -19.91
N VAL A 9 -44.70 32.67 -20.35
CA VAL A 9 -44.80 33.16 -21.74
C VAL A 9 -43.61 34.06 -22.06
N GLN A 10 -43.14 34.89 -21.11
CA GLN A 10 -41.99 35.79 -21.27
C GLN A 10 -40.71 35.00 -21.51
N ALA A 11 -40.54 33.88 -20.83
CA ALA A 11 -39.38 33.01 -21.00
C ALA A 11 -39.34 32.28 -22.33
N ARG A 12 -40.44 32.24 -23.09
CA ARG A 12 -40.52 31.57 -24.40
C ARG A 12 -39.88 32.34 -25.54
N ILE A 13 -39.71 33.65 -25.37
CA ILE A 13 -39.05 34.50 -26.36
C ILE A 13 -37.54 34.24 -26.24
N ASN A 14 -36.84 33.87 -27.32
CA ASN A 14 -35.41 33.56 -27.34
C ASN A 14 -35.02 32.45 -26.36
N LEU A 15 -35.84 31.41 -26.22
CA LEU A 15 -35.72 30.36 -25.20
C LEU A 15 -34.29 29.84 -25.00
N GLY A 16 -33.57 29.55 -26.07
CA GLY A 16 -32.22 28.95 -26.01
C GLY A 16 -31.14 29.83 -25.39
N ILE A 17 -31.42 31.09 -25.06
CA ILE A 17 -30.46 32.07 -24.56
C ILE A 17 -30.98 32.91 -23.37
N ARG A 18 -32.14 32.56 -22.84
CA ARG A 18 -32.78 33.28 -21.73
C ARG A 18 -32.70 32.55 -20.40
N ARG A 19 -32.23 31.32 -20.39
CA ARG A 19 -32.14 30.51 -19.17
C ARG A 19 -30.73 30.06 -18.92
N ARG A 20 -30.30 30.14 -17.65
CA ARG A 20 -29.05 29.59 -17.16
C ARG A 20 -29.19 28.14 -16.76
N LEU A 21 -28.05 27.43 -16.59
CA LEU A 21 -28.02 26.02 -16.24
C LEU A 21 -28.73 25.72 -14.92
N ALA A 22 -28.45 26.48 -13.84
CA ALA A 22 -29.01 26.22 -12.53
C ALA A 22 -30.54 26.26 -12.50
N PRO A 23 -31.23 27.29 -13.01
CA PRO A 23 -32.69 27.30 -13.13
C PRO A 23 -33.23 26.18 -14.05
N LEU A 24 -32.55 25.82 -15.13
CA LEU A 24 -32.96 24.74 -16.01
C LEU A 24 -32.88 23.37 -15.30
N MET A 25 -31.97 23.21 -14.39
CA MET A 25 -31.81 22.00 -13.58
C MET A 25 -32.59 22.04 -12.27
N GLU A 26 -33.49 23.02 -12.09
CA GLU A 26 -34.30 23.18 -10.88
C GLU A 26 -33.45 23.38 -9.61
N ASN A 27 -32.26 23.96 -9.77
CA ASN A 27 -31.24 24.13 -8.74
C ASN A 27 -30.78 22.83 -8.04
N ASP A 28 -30.98 21.71 -8.69
CA ASP A 28 -30.50 20.40 -8.22
C ASP A 28 -28.99 20.30 -8.44
N PRO A 29 -28.17 20.24 -7.39
CA PRO A 29 -26.70 20.24 -7.52
C PRO A 29 -26.17 19.01 -8.26
N ASP A 30 -26.81 17.84 -8.14
CA ASP A 30 -26.34 16.62 -8.79
C ASP A 30 -26.62 16.67 -10.30
N ARG A 31 -27.78 17.22 -10.69
CA ARG A 31 -28.08 17.46 -12.10
C ARG A 31 -27.19 18.52 -12.73
N ILE A 32 -26.86 19.59 -12.01
CA ILE A 32 -25.94 20.63 -12.46
C ILE A 32 -24.54 20.04 -12.65
N LYS A 33 -24.04 19.24 -11.70
CA LYS A 33 -22.74 18.56 -11.79
C LYS A 33 -22.70 17.56 -12.94
N LEU A 34 -23.76 16.77 -13.12
CA LEU A 34 -23.88 15.84 -14.24
C LEU A 34 -23.78 16.56 -15.60
N MET A 35 -24.53 17.66 -15.79
CA MET A 35 -24.51 18.42 -17.05
C MET A 35 -23.14 19.03 -17.32
N ASN A 36 -22.48 19.58 -16.30
CA ASN A 36 -21.12 20.10 -16.42
C ASN A 36 -20.09 18.98 -16.69
N SER A 37 -20.26 17.79 -16.09
CA SER A 37 -19.39 16.65 -16.40
C SER A 37 -19.47 16.24 -17.86
N LEU A 38 -20.68 16.20 -18.44
CA LEU A 38 -20.89 15.93 -19.85
C LEU A 38 -20.27 17.02 -20.72
N LEU A 39 -20.51 18.31 -20.42
CA LEU A 39 -19.91 19.44 -21.14
C LEU A 39 -18.38 19.34 -21.17
N LEU A 40 -17.77 19.00 -20.04
CA LEU A 40 -16.32 18.94 -19.90
C LEU A 40 -15.67 17.68 -20.45
N SER A 41 -16.41 16.61 -20.71
CA SER A 41 -15.88 15.33 -21.23
C SER A 41 -16.22 15.04 -22.70
N MET A 42 -17.23 15.70 -23.27
CA MET A 42 -17.56 15.58 -24.70
C MET A 42 -16.48 16.23 -25.60
N PRO A 43 -16.41 15.84 -26.89
CA PRO A 43 -15.52 16.44 -27.87
C PRO A 43 -15.76 17.93 -28.06
N GLY A 44 -14.69 18.64 -28.40
CA GLY A 44 -14.72 20.08 -28.68
C GLY A 44 -14.23 20.93 -27.52
N SER A 45 -14.31 22.25 -27.69
CA SER A 45 -13.93 23.24 -26.68
C SER A 45 -15.14 23.55 -25.81
N PRO A 46 -15.14 23.21 -24.52
CA PRO A 46 -16.25 23.53 -23.63
C PRO A 46 -16.32 25.05 -23.42
N ILE A 47 -17.52 25.60 -23.49
CA ILE A 47 -17.80 26.99 -23.22
C ILE A 47 -18.55 27.07 -21.90
N VAL A 48 -17.93 27.66 -20.88
CA VAL A 48 -18.56 27.95 -19.59
C VAL A 48 -19.00 29.42 -19.63
N TYR A 49 -20.29 29.64 -19.49
CA TYR A 49 -20.82 31.01 -19.43
C TYR A 49 -20.63 31.57 -18.02
N TYR A 50 -20.18 32.83 -17.89
CA TYR A 50 -19.90 33.42 -16.58
C TYR A 50 -21.07 33.29 -15.62
N GLY A 51 -20.78 32.91 -14.38
CA GLY A 51 -21.75 32.67 -13.32
C GLY A 51 -22.31 31.25 -13.28
N ASP A 52 -22.20 30.44 -14.34
CA ASP A 52 -22.62 29.03 -14.28
C ASP A 52 -21.70 28.24 -13.34
N GLU A 53 -20.46 28.65 -13.19
CA GLU A 53 -19.48 28.06 -12.26
C GLU A 53 -19.84 28.23 -10.78
N ILE A 54 -20.70 29.20 -10.45
CA ILE A 54 -21.23 29.43 -9.09
C ILE A 54 -22.73 29.07 -8.97
N GLY A 55 -23.37 28.62 -10.06
CA GLY A 55 -24.80 28.33 -10.08
C GLY A 55 -25.69 29.58 -10.08
N MET A 56 -25.26 30.68 -10.73
CA MET A 56 -26.10 31.87 -10.89
C MET A 56 -27.45 31.54 -11.54
N GLY A 57 -28.47 32.24 -11.10
CA GLY A 57 -29.78 32.25 -11.72
C GLY A 57 -29.91 33.17 -12.93
N ASP A 58 -31.12 33.30 -13.41
CA ASP A 58 -31.50 34.24 -14.47
C ASP A 58 -32.72 35.09 -14.08
N ASN A 59 -32.94 36.20 -14.83
CA ASN A 59 -34.13 37.02 -14.69
C ASN A 59 -34.90 37.05 -16.02
N ILE A 60 -35.88 36.18 -16.15
CA ILE A 60 -36.66 35.99 -17.36
C ILE A 60 -37.54 37.20 -17.74
N TYR A 61 -37.74 38.12 -16.81
CA TYR A 61 -38.57 39.31 -17.03
C TYR A 61 -37.84 40.43 -17.73
N LEU A 62 -36.50 40.36 -17.84
CA LEU A 62 -35.74 41.27 -18.65
C LEU A 62 -35.85 40.96 -20.14
N GLY A 63 -35.94 42.02 -20.98
CA GLY A 63 -36.10 41.86 -22.40
C GLY A 63 -34.92 41.16 -23.10
N ASP A 64 -35.22 40.51 -24.24
CA ASP A 64 -34.24 39.83 -25.09
C ASP A 64 -33.38 38.80 -24.28
N ARG A 65 -32.08 38.86 -24.39
CA ARG A 65 -31.09 38.00 -23.71
C ARG A 65 -30.64 38.56 -22.37
N ASN A 66 -31.17 39.71 -21.97
CA ASN A 66 -30.69 40.42 -20.79
C ASN A 66 -30.90 39.66 -19.49
N GLY A 67 -31.85 38.71 -19.48
CA GLY A 67 -32.09 37.85 -18.33
C GLY A 67 -30.87 37.01 -17.86
N VAL A 68 -29.98 36.67 -18.79
CA VAL A 68 -28.73 35.92 -18.47
C VAL A 68 -27.48 36.82 -18.47
N ARG A 69 -27.66 38.14 -18.70
CA ARG A 69 -26.56 39.10 -18.76
C ARG A 69 -26.49 40.02 -17.53
N THR A 70 -27.12 39.60 -16.46
CA THR A 70 -27.09 40.28 -15.16
C THR A 70 -25.67 40.39 -14.61
N PRO A 71 -25.37 41.38 -13.76
CA PRO A 71 -24.05 41.53 -13.14
C PRO A 71 -23.57 40.24 -12.47
N MET A 72 -22.26 39.93 -12.60
CA MET A 72 -21.63 38.82 -11.88
C MET A 72 -21.73 39.02 -10.37
N GLN A 73 -22.04 37.96 -9.66
CA GLN A 73 -22.24 37.96 -8.20
C GLN A 73 -20.93 37.66 -7.48
N TRP A 74 -20.13 38.71 -7.23
CA TRP A 74 -18.81 38.56 -6.61
C TRP A 74 -18.88 38.43 -5.07
N SER A 75 -19.72 39.22 -4.43
CA SER A 75 -19.87 39.27 -2.96
C SER A 75 -21.30 39.59 -2.55
N PRO A 76 -21.68 39.41 -1.26
CA PRO A 76 -23.01 39.83 -0.75
C PRO A 76 -23.16 41.35 -0.63
N ASP A 77 -22.15 42.14 -1.02
CA ASP A 77 -22.19 43.59 -0.91
C ASP A 77 -23.09 44.23 -1.96
N ARG A 78 -23.25 45.57 -1.83
CA ARG A 78 -24.02 46.41 -2.75
C ARG A 78 -23.66 46.11 -4.21
N ASN A 79 -24.70 45.97 -5.05
CA ASN A 79 -24.56 45.61 -6.45
C ASN A 79 -23.84 44.26 -6.70
N ALA A 80 -23.96 43.30 -5.76
CA ALA A 80 -23.29 42.03 -5.82
C ALA A 80 -21.74 42.14 -5.88
N GLY A 81 -21.14 43.21 -5.35
CA GLY A 81 -19.71 43.51 -5.47
C GLY A 81 -19.25 43.82 -6.89
N PHE A 82 -20.16 43.91 -7.86
CA PHE A 82 -19.87 44.15 -9.27
C PHE A 82 -19.48 45.61 -9.53
N SER A 83 -20.16 46.57 -8.88
CA SER A 83 -19.97 48.02 -9.09
C SER A 83 -20.22 48.81 -7.81
N ARG A 84 -19.48 49.91 -7.65
CA ARG A 84 -19.68 50.90 -6.59
C ARG A 84 -20.69 52.01 -6.95
N ALA A 85 -21.23 51.98 -8.17
CA ALA A 85 -22.24 52.95 -8.64
C ALA A 85 -23.54 52.83 -7.84
N ASP A 86 -24.39 53.85 -7.92
CA ASP A 86 -25.77 53.70 -7.42
C ASP A 86 -26.50 52.61 -8.17
N PRO A 87 -27.33 51.78 -7.49
CA PRO A 87 -28.02 50.66 -8.15
C PRO A 87 -28.84 51.07 -9.37
N GLN A 88 -29.42 52.27 -9.35
CA GLN A 88 -30.20 52.82 -10.46
C GLN A 88 -29.36 53.13 -11.71
N ARG A 89 -28.05 53.23 -11.58
CA ARG A 89 -27.12 53.47 -12.70
C ARG A 89 -26.58 52.22 -13.35
N LEU A 90 -26.92 51.02 -12.80
CA LEU A 90 -26.56 49.75 -13.45
C LEU A 90 -27.37 49.59 -14.73
N TYR A 91 -26.71 49.16 -15.80
CA TYR A 91 -27.39 48.85 -17.07
C TYR A 91 -28.42 47.76 -16.93
N LEU A 92 -28.14 46.74 -16.15
CA LEU A 92 -29.04 45.64 -15.75
C LEU A 92 -28.98 45.49 -14.22
N PRO A 93 -30.12 45.18 -13.57
CA PRO A 93 -30.15 44.94 -12.15
C PRO A 93 -29.47 43.60 -11.78
N PRO A 94 -28.87 43.46 -10.60
CA PRO A 94 -28.47 42.16 -10.06
C PRO A 94 -29.70 41.27 -9.81
N ILE A 95 -29.49 40.00 -9.67
CA ILE A 95 -30.56 39.06 -9.35
C ILE A 95 -30.90 39.21 -7.86
N MET A 96 -32.18 39.44 -7.57
CA MET A 96 -32.70 39.67 -6.20
C MET A 96 -33.60 38.49 -5.75
N ASP A 97 -33.60 37.38 -6.47
CA ASP A 97 -34.34 36.18 -6.12
C ASP A 97 -33.81 35.56 -4.84
N PRO A 98 -34.67 35.08 -3.89
CA PRO A 98 -34.22 34.46 -2.64
C PRO A 98 -33.30 33.24 -2.81
N ILE A 99 -33.44 32.49 -3.91
CA ILE A 99 -32.64 31.28 -4.19
C ILE A 99 -31.36 31.67 -4.92
N TYR A 100 -31.44 32.53 -5.94
CA TYR A 100 -30.36 32.85 -6.84
C TYR A 100 -29.74 34.23 -6.62
N GLY A 101 -30.27 35.02 -5.68
CA GLY A 101 -29.77 36.35 -5.39
C GLY A 101 -28.33 36.36 -4.88
N PHE A 102 -27.63 37.48 -5.05
CA PHE A 102 -26.22 37.61 -4.72
C PHE A 102 -25.89 37.44 -3.25
N GLU A 103 -26.88 37.59 -2.35
CA GLU A 103 -26.73 37.29 -0.91
C GLU A 103 -26.57 35.78 -0.67
N SER A 104 -27.25 34.96 -1.46
CA SER A 104 -27.22 33.48 -1.35
C SER A 104 -26.17 32.85 -2.24
N VAL A 105 -25.95 33.38 -3.46
CA VAL A 105 -25.04 32.82 -4.45
C VAL A 105 -24.00 33.86 -4.84
N ASN A 106 -22.79 33.73 -4.36
CA ASN A 106 -21.69 34.62 -4.70
C ASN A 106 -20.31 33.93 -4.66
N VAL A 107 -19.35 34.52 -5.35
CA VAL A 107 -17.97 33.98 -5.45
C VAL A 107 -17.28 33.94 -4.10
N GLU A 108 -17.41 35.00 -3.28
CA GLU A 108 -16.70 35.12 -2.00
C GLU A 108 -17.09 34.00 -1.03
N ALA A 109 -18.37 33.74 -0.88
CA ALA A 109 -18.86 32.65 -0.03
C ALA A 109 -18.41 31.29 -0.54
N GLN A 110 -18.51 31.06 -1.86
CA GLN A 110 -18.12 29.78 -2.46
C GLN A 110 -16.63 29.54 -2.49
N GLN A 111 -15.78 30.56 -2.51
CA GLN A 111 -14.34 30.36 -2.37
C GLN A 111 -13.93 29.79 -1.01
N ARG A 112 -14.68 30.13 0.04
CA ARG A 112 -14.42 29.67 1.42
C ARG A 112 -14.92 28.24 1.68
N ASP A 113 -15.88 27.77 0.89
CA ASP A 113 -16.44 26.41 1.03
C ASP A 113 -15.79 25.42 0.06
N PRO A 114 -14.99 24.44 0.56
CA PRO A 114 -14.34 23.43 -0.28
C PRO A 114 -15.33 22.57 -1.10
N SER A 115 -16.58 22.43 -0.64
CA SER A 115 -17.61 21.60 -1.28
C SER A 115 -18.49 22.39 -2.26
N SER A 116 -18.29 23.71 -2.38
CA SER A 116 -19.06 24.59 -3.26
C SER A 116 -18.99 24.20 -4.74
N GLN A 117 -19.98 24.67 -5.49
CA GLN A 117 -20.02 24.50 -6.96
C GLN A 117 -18.78 25.08 -7.63
N LEU A 118 -18.30 26.23 -7.20
CA LEU A 118 -17.09 26.89 -7.71
C LEU A 118 -15.84 26.03 -7.53
N ASN A 119 -15.62 25.54 -6.31
CA ASN A 119 -14.45 24.72 -6.01
C ASN A 119 -14.55 23.33 -6.66
N TRP A 120 -15.74 22.77 -6.79
CA TRP A 120 -15.97 21.57 -7.58
C TRP A 120 -15.63 21.81 -9.06
N MET A 121 -16.10 22.91 -9.67
CA MET A 121 -15.80 23.26 -11.08
C MET A 121 -14.31 23.45 -11.31
N LYS A 122 -13.59 24.07 -10.36
CA LYS A 122 -12.12 24.20 -10.43
C LYS A 122 -11.44 22.84 -10.50
N ARG A 123 -11.87 21.87 -9.64
CA ARG A 123 -11.33 20.49 -9.66
C ARG A 123 -11.62 19.80 -11.00
N MET A 124 -12.84 19.91 -11.51
CA MET A 124 -13.22 19.32 -12.80
C MET A 124 -12.37 19.85 -13.96
N LEU A 125 -12.15 21.16 -13.99
CA LEU A 125 -11.31 21.82 -15.01
C LEU A 125 -9.84 21.40 -14.88
N ALA A 126 -9.32 21.30 -13.66
CA ALA A 126 -7.97 20.81 -13.42
C ALA A 126 -7.80 19.37 -13.89
N THR A 127 -8.75 18.47 -13.56
CA THR A 127 -8.77 17.08 -14.01
C THR A 127 -8.83 16.99 -15.54
N ARG A 128 -9.69 17.78 -16.20
CA ARG A 128 -9.75 17.84 -17.66
C ARG A 128 -8.42 18.31 -18.27
N LYS A 129 -7.79 19.33 -17.70
CA LYS A 129 -6.51 19.89 -18.21
C LYS A 129 -5.35 18.89 -18.06
N ALA A 130 -5.39 18.04 -17.05
CA ALA A 130 -4.36 17.04 -16.81
C ALA A 130 -4.34 15.91 -17.87
N SER A 131 -5.46 15.70 -18.59
CA SER A 131 -5.57 14.67 -19.62
C SER A 131 -5.76 15.28 -21.02
N LYS A 132 -4.90 14.89 -21.96
CA LYS A 132 -5.01 15.31 -23.36
C LYS A 132 -6.15 14.57 -24.09
N ALA A 133 -6.58 13.42 -23.61
CA ALA A 133 -7.63 12.61 -24.22
C ALA A 133 -8.98 13.35 -24.25
N PHE A 134 -9.31 14.17 -23.25
CA PHE A 134 -10.55 14.97 -23.28
C PHE A 134 -10.57 16.00 -24.43
N GLY A 135 -9.44 16.64 -24.71
CA GLY A 135 -9.36 17.66 -25.75
C GLY A 135 -9.13 17.12 -27.16
N ARG A 136 -8.35 16.05 -27.30
CA ARG A 136 -7.85 15.56 -28.59
C ARG A 136 -8.22 14.11 -28.88
N GLY A 137 -8.72 13.37 -27.88
CA GLY A 137 -9.02 11.96 -27.99
C GLY A 137 -10.24 11.68 -28.87
N LYS A 138 -10.22 10.50 -29.49
CA LYS A 138 -11.37 9.95 -30.20
C LYS A 138 -12.51 9.67 -29.21
N LEU A 139 -13.74 9.94 -29.61
CA LEU A 139 -14.94 9.54 -28.89
C LEU A 139 -15.46 8.21 -29.43
N GLU A 140 -15.73 7.27 -28.54
CA GLU A 140 -16.39 6.01 -28.84
C GLU A 140 -17.50 5.75 -27.84
N PHE A 141 -18.75 5.60 -28.30
CA PHE A 141 -19.87 5.25 -27.43
C PHE A 141 -19.92 3.74 -27.20
N LEU A 142 -19.96 3.35 -25.93
CA LEU A 142 -20.33 2.01 -25.53
C LEU A 142 -21.86 1.93 -25.38
N ARG A 143 -22.43 0.78 -25.73
CA ARG A 143 -23.89 0.57 -25.70
C ARG A 143 -24.24 -0.50 -24.67
N PRO A 144 -24.30 -0.17 -23.37
CA PRO A 144 -24.73 -1.11 -22.34
C PRO A 144 -26.22 -1.44 -22.50
N GLY A 145 -26.65 -2.56 -21.94
CA GLY A 145 -28.06 -2.96 -21.92
C GLY A 145 -28.96 -1.97 -21.18
N ASN A 146 -28.43 -1.22 -20.21
CA ASN A 146 -29.18 -0.18 -19.49
C ASN A 146 -29.10 1.17 -20.21
N TRP A 147 -30.16 1.49 -20.97
CA TRP A 147 -30.29 2.73 -21.76
C TRP A 147 -30.37 4.03 -20.93
N LYS A 148 -30.52 3.95 -19.59
CA LYS A 148 -30.51 5.11 -18.69
C LYS A 148 -29.08 5.56 -18.34
N VAL A 149 -28.07 4.77 -18.66
CA VAL A 149 -26.67 5.06 -18.40
C VAL A 149 -25.96 5.35 -19.72
N LEU A 150 -25.41 6.56 -19.82
CA LEU A 150 -24.59 6.98 -20.96
C LEU A 150 -23.16 6.59 -20.70
N VAL A 151 -22.54 5.87 -21.64
CA VAL A 151 -21.17 5.37 -21.52
C VAL A 151 -20.38 5.66 -22.79
N TYR A 152 -19.19 6.21 -22.63
CA TYR A 152 -18.29 6.46 -23.74
C TYR A 152 -16.82 6.49 -23.30
N LEU A 153 -15.95 6.27 -24.26
CA LEU A 153 -14.50 6.32 -24.12
C LEU A 153 -13.94 7.56 -24.81
N ARG A 154 -12.90 8.11 -24.21
CA ARG A 154 -12.03 9.13 -24.78
C ARG A 154 -10.62 8.54 -24.88
N GLU A 155 -10.14 8.29 -26.07
CA GLU A 155 -8.88 7.60 -26.31
C GLU A 155 -7.91 8.46 -27.11
N LEU A 156 -6.69 8.57 -26.61
CA LEU A 156 -5.57 9.22 -27.29
C LEU A 156 -4.28 8.46 -27.02
N ASN A 157 -3.71 7.84 -28.04
CA ASN A 157 -2.56 6.94 -27.91
C ASN A 157 -2.84 5.84 -26.86
N ASP A 158 -2.01 5.74 -25.82
CA ASP A 158 -2.16 4.76 -24.73
C ASP A 158 -3.11 5.22 -23.61
N GLU A 159 -3.53 6.50 -23.64
CA GLU A 159 -4.45 7.05 -22.66
C GLU A 159 -5.89 6.74 -23.03
N ALA A 160 -6.61 6.03 -22.14
CA ALA A 160 -8.03 5.74 -22.29
C ALA A 160 -8.80 6.22 -21.05
N ILE A 161 -9.84 7.01 -21.27
CA ILE A 161 -10.75 7.50 -20.22
C ILE A 161 -12.13 6.93 -20.48
N LEU A 162 -12.68 6.22 -19.52
CA LEU A 162 -14.05 5.73 -19.51
C LEU A 162 -14.92 6.74 -18.75
N CYS A 163 -15.90 7.30 -19.45
CA CYS A 163 -16.91 8.19 -18.88
C CYS A 163 -18.23 7.44 -18.75
N VAL A 164 -18.79 7.39 -17.55
CA VAL A 164 -20.05 6.71 -17.24
C VAL A 164 -20.96 7.69 -16.51
N ALA A 165 -22.18 7.89 -16.99
CA ALA A 165 -23.12 8.86 -16.48
C ALA A 165 -24.55 8.30 -16.37
N ASN A 166 -25.13 8.32 -15.17
CA ASN A 166 -26.54 7.95 -14.93
C ASN A 166 -27.45 9.15 -15.19
N LEU A 167 -28.23 9.08 -16.25
CA LEU A 167 -29.17 10.14 -16.67
C LEU A 167 -30.52 10.05 -15.95
N SER A 168 -30.71 9.15 -15.04
CA SER A 168 -31.99 8.90 -14.35
C SER A 168 -32.00 9.40 -12.90
N ARG A 169 -33.21 9.53 -12.35
CA ARG A 169 -33.46 9.95 -10.97
C ARG A 169 -33.34 8.84 -9.92
N ALA A 170 -32.91 7.66 -10.32
CA ALA A 170 -32.72 6.50 -9.44
C ALA A 170 -31.36 5.87 -9.68
N ALA A 171 -30.83 5.17 -8.67
CA ALA A 171 -29.60 4.40 -8.83
C ALA A 171 -29.75 3.37 -9.97
N GLN A 172 -28.72 3.20 -10.78
CA GLN A 172 -28.71 2.32 -11.94
C GLN A 172 -27.48 1.41 -11.92
N PRO A 173 -27.67 0.09 -12.03
CA PRO A 173 -26.60 -0.84 -12.36
C PRO A 173 -26.32 -0.79 -13.85
N VAL A 174 -25.07 -0.99 -14.23
CA VAL A 174 -24.65 -1.12 -15.64
C VAL A 174 -23.53 -2.13 -15.76
N GLU A 175 -23.63 -3.01 -16.75
CA GLU A 175 -22.61 -3.95 -17.16
C GLU A 175 -21.92 -3.45 -18.43
N LEU A 176 -20.59 -3.38 -18.41
CA LEU A 176 -19.77 -2.84 -19.48
C LEU A 176 -18.85 -3.90 -20.05
N ASP A 177 -18.88 -4.10 -21.37
CA ASP A 177 -17.87 -4.91 -22.05
C ASP A 177 -16.59 -4.10 -22.21
N LEU A 178 -15.63 -4.36 -21.31
CA LEU A 178 -14.32 -3.72 -21.28
C LEU A 178 -13.18 -4.71 -21.58
N LYS A 179 -13.46 -5.91 -22.12
CA LYS A 179 -12.47 -6.98 -22.33
C LYS A 179 -11.19 -6.52 -23.02
N ARG A 180 -11.29 -5.56 -23.96
CA ARG A 180 -10.11 -5.01 -24.66
C ARG A 180 -9.13 -4.29 -23.75
N PHE A 181 -9.55 -3.95 -22.54
CA PHE A 181 -8.73 -3.31 -21.49
C PHE A 181 -8.39 -4.28 -20.36
N LYS A 182 -8.49 -5.59 -20.57
CA LYS A 182 -8.15 -6.60 -19.57
C LYS A 182 -6.81 -6.31 -18.89
N GLY A 183 -6.78 -6.40 -17.56
CA GLY A 183 -5.64 -6.12 -16.72
C GLY A 183 -5.42 -4.64 -16.40
N ARG A 184 -6.10 -3.69 -17.05
CA ARG A 184 -6.05 -2.28 -16.67
C ARG A 184 -6.90 -2.04 -15.43
N VAL A 185 -6.45 -1.13 -14.59
CA VAL A 185 -7.14 -0.70 -13.36
C VAL A 185 -7.89 0.60 -13.63
N PRO A 186 -9.25 0.63 -13.51
CA PRO A 186 -9.99 1.88 -13.57
C PRO A 186 -9.70 2.72 -12.33
N VAL A 187 -9.12 3.90 -12.52
CA VAL A 187 -8.85 4.88 -11.45
C VAL A 187 -9.80 6.04 -11.62
N GLU A 188 -10.68 6.26 -10.63
CA GLU A 188 -11.59 7.41 -10.61
C GLU A 188 -10.78 8.71 -10.51
N MET A 189 -11.01 9.65 -11.44
CA MET A 189 -10.09 10.76 -11.68
C MET A 189 -10.24 11.93 -10.69
N LEU A 190 -11.38 12.08 -10.02
CA LEU A 190 -11.62 13.17 -9.04
C LEU A 190 -11.17 12.77 -7.64
N GLY A 191 -11.58 11.57 -7.18
CA GLY A 191 -11.19 11.02 -5.89
C GLY A 191 -9.89 10.23 -5.91
N ARG A 192 -9.33 9.95 -7.10
CA ARG A 192 -8.11 9.15 -7.32
C ARG A 192 -8.21 7.74 -6.73
N THR A 193 -9.42 7.20 -6.66
CA THR A 193 -9.68 5.88 -6.09
C THR A 193 -9.55 4.80 -7.16
N SER A 194 -8.74 3.78 -6.90
CA SER A 194 -8.64 2.60 -7.75
C SER A 194 -9.88 1.71 -7.59
N PHE A 195 -10.35 1.18 -8.70
CA PHE A 195 -11.42 0.17 -8.78
C PHE A 195 -10.82 -1.18 -9.18
N PRO A 196 -11.55 -2.30 -9.04
CA PRO A 196 -11.07 -3.62 -9.44
C PRO A 196 -10.54 -3.64 -10.87
N PRO A 197 -9.48 -4.41 -11.17
CA PRO A 197 -8.97 -4.55 -12.53
C PRO A 197 -10.04 -5.07 -13.49
N VAL A 198 -9.96 -4.67 -14.74
CA VAL A 198 -10.82 -5.18 -15.81
C VAL A 198 -10.47 -6.65 -16.08
N GLY A 199 -11.45 -7.55 -15.91
CA GLY A 199 -11.33 -8.99 -16.17
C GLY A 199 -11.93 -9.41 -17.51
N GLU A 200 -12.27 -10.71 -17.60
CA GLU A 200 -12.97 -11.30 -18.78
C GLU A 200 -14.48 -11.07 -18.73
N LEU A 201 -15.05 -10.97 -17.53
CA LEU A 201 -16.49 -10.77 -17.34
C LEU A 201 -16.87 -9.32 -17.57
N PRO A 202 -18.15 -9.02 -17.89
CA PRO A 202 -18.65 -7.66 -17.97
C PRO A 202 -18.37 -6.89 -16.67
N TYR A 203 -17.91 -5.67 -16.82
CA TYR A 203 -17.55 -4.81 -15.67
C TYR A 203 -18.81 -4.18 -15.08
N LEU A 204 -19.20 -4.58 -13.88
CA LEU A 204 -20.40 -4.13 -13.19
C LEU A 204 -20.13 -2.85 -12.40
N LEU A 205 -20.94 -1.81 -12.62
CA LEU A 205 -20.96 -0.58 -11.85
C LEU A 205 -22.38 -0.27 -11.39
N THR A 206 -22.51 0.35 -10.22
CA THR A 206 -23.76 0.96 -9.77
C THR A 206 -23.52 2.45 -9.55
N LEU A 207 -24.30 3.28 -10.24
CA LEU A 207 -24.21 4.73 -10.12
C LEU A 207 -25.44 5.26 -9.35
N PRO A 208 -25.25 6.20 -8.41
CA PRO A 208 -26.37 6.89 -7.77
C PRO A 208 -27.18 7.70 -8.78
N ALA A 209 -28.33 8.21 -8.37
CA ALA A 209 -29.14 9.11 -9.19
C ALA A 209 -28.29 10.30 -9.67
N HIS A 210 -28.32 10.57 -10.97
CA HIS A 210 -27.52 11.64 -11.60
C HIS A 210 -26.00 11.56 -11.36
N GLY A 211 -25.50 10.43 -10.84
CA GLY A 211 -24.08 10.19 -10.59
C GLY A 211 -23.31 9.96 -11.89
N PHE A 212 -22.03 10.28 -11.84
CA PHE A 212 -21.11 10.02 -12.95
C PHE A 212 -19.72 9.66 -12.44
N TYR A 213 -18.95 8.97 -13.28
CA TYR A 213 -17.53 8.68 -13.06
C TYR A 213 -16.71 8.98 -14.32
N TRP A 214 -15.52 9.48 -14.13
CA TRP A 214 -14.46 9.52 -15.11
C TRP A 214 -13.34 8.61 -14.63
N PHE A 215 -13.12 7.51 -15.31
CA PHE A 215 -12.06 6.55 -14.99
C PHE A 215 -10.93 6.65 -15.99
N ARG A 216 -9.72 6.84 -15.51
CA ARG A 216 -8.52 6.53 -16.29
C ARG A 216 -8.31 5.02 -16.25
N LEU A 217 -8.29 4.34 -17.39
CA LEU A 217 -7.99 2.91 -17.50
C LEU A 217 -6.46 2.73 -17.46
N ALA A 218 -5.91 2.64 -16.26
CA ALA A 218 -4.48 2.70 -15.98
C ALA A 218 -3.80 1.33 -16.16
N THR A 219 -2.58 1.34 -16.71
CA THR A 219 -1.68 0.18 -16.78
C THR A 219 -0.69 0.16 -15.62
N ASP A 220 -0.51 1.30 -14.96
CA ASP A 220 0.51 1.60 -13.94
C ASP A 220 -0.07 1.72 -12.51
N ALA A 221 -1.38 1.59 -12.34
CA ALA A 221 -2.02 1.67 -11.03
C ALA A 221 -2.15 0.29 -10.37
N PRO A 222 -1.90 0.18 -9.05
CA PRO A 222 -2.20 -1.04 -8.32
C PRO A 222 -3.72 -1.24 -8.20
N ALA A 223 -4.14 -2.48 -8.14
CA ALA A 223 -5.50 -2.84 -7.75
C ALA A 223 -5.78 -2.33 -6.33
N PRO A 224 -7.06 -2.07 -5.96
CA PRO A 224 -7.43 -1.74 -4.59
C PRO A 224 -6.93 -2.81 -3.61
N GLU A 225 -6.49 -2.42 -2.41
CA GLU A 225 -5.98 -3.37 -1.40
C GLU A 225 -7.00 -4.44 -1.01
N TRP A 226 -8.28 -4.11 -1.06
CA TRP A 226 -9.38 -5.05 -0.80
C TRP A 226 -9.73 -5.94 -1.99
N HIS A 227 -9.18 -5.66 -3.19
CA HIS A 227 -9.40 -6.51 -4.36
C HIS A 227 -8.49 -7.72 -4.29
N GLN A 228 -9.08 -8.87 -4.11
CA GLN A 228 -8.41 -10.15 -4.27
C GLN A 228 -8.75 -10.68 -5.65
N ASP A 229 -7.73 -11.01 -6.45
CA ASP A 229 -7.93 -11.76 -7.69
C ASP A 229 -8.53 -13.10 -7.32
N MET A 230 -9.84 -13.22 -7.40
CA MET A 230 -10.48 -14.53 -7.32
C MET A 230 -10.04 -15.32 -8.55
N LEU A 231 -9.17 -16.29 -8.32
CA LEU A 231 -8.96 -17.35 -9.32
C LEU A 231 -10.33 -17.91 -9.64
N VAL A 232 -10.75 -17.81 -10.90
CA VAL A 232 -12.02 -18.38 -11.35
C VAL A 232 -11.95 -19.87 -11.01
N SER A 233 -12.80 -20.33 -10.10
CA SER A 233 -12.75 -21.70 -9.58
C SER A 233 -12.83 -22.76 -10.68
N ASP A 234 -13.38 -22.41 -11.83
CA ASP A 234 -13.48 -23.27 -12.99
C ASP A 234 -12.13 -23.59 -13.69
N GLU A 235 -11.09 -22.81 -13.45
CA GLU A 235 -9.75 -23.07 -14.00
C GLU A 235 -8.84 -23.88 -13.05
N ALA A 236 -9.24 -24.09 -11.80
CA ALA A 236 -8.47 -24.87 -10.84
C ALA A 236 -8.47 -26.36 -11.24
N PRO A 237 -7.32 -27.07 -11.14
CA PRO A 237 -7.24 -28.49 -11.45
C PRO A 237 -8.14 -29.30 -10.53
N MET A 238 -8.73 -30.38 -11.07
CA MET A 238 -9.59 -31.29 -10.31
C MET A 238 -8.78 -32.46 -9.74
N LEU A 239 -8.84 -32.64 -8.43
CA LEU A 239 -8.31 -33.82 -7.73
C LEU A 239 -9.47 -34.77 -7.33
N VAL A 240 -9.31 -36.04 -7.59
CA VAL A 240 -10.27 -37.05 -7.18
C VAL A 240 -9.74 -37.78 -5.92
N LEU A 241 -10.39 -37.51 -4.80
CA LEU A 241 -10.08 -38.14 -3.53
C LEU A 241 -11.00 -39.35 -3.33
N PHE A 242 -10.51 -40.37 -2.62
CA PHE A 242 -11.31 -41.54 -2.25
C PHE A 242 -11.56 -41.63 -0.74
N ASP A 243 -10.71 -40.96 0.07
CA ASP A 243 -10.83 -40.94 1.53
C ASP A 243 -10.04 -39.74 2.12
N ASN A 244 -10.59 -38.54 2.04
CA ASN A 244 -9.97 -37.30 2.57
C ASN A 244 -8.44 -37.26 2.38
N TRP A 245 -7.68 -36.91 3.42
CA TRP A 245 -6.21 -36.74 3.39
C TRP A 245 -5.46 -38.06 3.13
N THR A 246 -5.99 -39.20 3.54
CA THR A 246 -5.34 -40.52 3.31
C THR A 246 -5.21 -40.82 1.83
N SER A 247 -6.01 -40.17 0.96
CA SER A 247 -5.91 -40.30 -0.50
C SER A 247 -4.55 -39.90 -1.08
N PHE A 248 -3.68 -39.24 -0.31
CA PHE A 248 -2.35 -38.84 -0.74
C PHE A 248 -1.23 -39.75 -0.19
N PHE A 249 -1.52 -40.70 0.71
CA PHE A 249 -0.50 -41.43 1.44
C PHE A 249 -0.70 -42.95 1.34
N ARG A 250 0.26 -43.61 0.66
CA ARG A 250 0.23 -45.06 0.38
C ARG A 250 0.27 -45.95 1.62
N ASP A 251 0.91 -45.47 2.66
CA ASP A 251 1.09 -46.16 3.96
C ASP A 251 -0.12 -46.02 4.89
N GLN A 252 -1.05 -45.15 4.54
CA GLN A 252 -2.28 -44.92 5.32
C GLN A 252 -3.53 -45.52 4.66
N VAL A 253 -3.36 -46.28 3.57
CA VAL A 253 -4.47 -46.88 2.83
C VAL A 253 -4.36 -48.39 2.74
N VAL A 254 -5.48 -49.05 2.51
CA VAL A 254 -5.53 -50.49 2.28
C VAL A 254 -4.82 -50.89 0.99
N PRO A 255 -4.22 -52.12 0.90
CA PRO A 255 -3.33 -52.49 -0.21
C PRO A 255 -3.86 -52.24 -1.62
N TRP A 256 -5.15 -52.44 -1.87
CA TRP A 256 -5.74 -52.25 -3.20
C TRP A 256 -5.96 -50.79 -3.59
N ARG A 257 -5.77 -49.83 -2.66
CA ARG A 257 -5.83 -48.38 -2.92
C ARG A 257 -4.47 -47.73 -3.05
N ILE A 258 -3.37 -48.42 -2.85
CA ILE A 258 -2.00 -47.89 -2.90
C ILE A 258 -1.73 -47.23 -4.24
N GLY A 259 -2.04 -47.84 -5.37
CA GLY A 259 -1.83 -47.24 -6.69
C GLY A 259 -2.66 -45.97 -6.93
N MET A 260 -3.88 -45.90 -6.35
CA MET A 260 -4.71 -44.69 -6.42
C MET A 260 -4.09 -43.57 -5.58
N ALA A 261 -3.61 -43.86 -4.38
CA ALA A 261 -2.96 -42.89 -3.52
C ALA A 261 -1.68 -42.32 -4.17
N GLU A 262 -0.86 -43.17 -4.75
CA GLU A 262 0.34 -42.77 -5.48
C GLU A 262 0.00 -41.86 -6.67
N GLN A 263 -1.01 -42.20 -7.46
CA GLN A 263 -1.45 -41.38 -8.60
C GLN A 263 -2.00 -40.01 -8.15
N THR A 264 -2.83 -39.97 -7.09
CA THR A 264 -3.38 -38.74 -6.54
C THR A 264 -2.26 -37.86 -5.99
N ARG A 265 -1.26 -38.43 -5.32
CA ARG A 265 -0.08 -37.72 -4.83
C ARG A 265 0.77 -37.17 -5.96
N VAL A 266 1.04 -37.94 -7.00
CA VAL A 266 1.78 -37.50 -8.19
C VAL A 266 1.05 -36.30 -8.85
N GLN A 267 -0.26 -36.39 -9.00
CA GLN A 267 -1.06 -35.26 -9.53
C GLN A 267 -0.94 -34.02 -8.66
N LEU A 268 -0.98 -34.17 -7.33
CA LEU A 268 -0.78 -33.07 -6.38
C LEU A 268 0.62 -32.43 -6.57
N GLU A 269 1.67 -33.26 -6.58
CA GLU A 269 3.07 -32.81 -6.57
C GLU A 269 3.57 -32.32 -7.95
N GLU A 270 3.04 -32.83 -9.07
CA GLU A 270 3.54 -32.49 -10.41
C GLU A 270 2.62 -31.54 -11.19
N THR A 271 1.35 -31.42 -10.79
CA THR A 271 0.39 -30.54 -11.50
C THR A 271 -0.18 -29.45 -10.63
N VAL A 272 -0.71 -29.78 -9.45
CA VAL A 272 -1.50 -28.88 -8.61
C VAL A 272 -0.60 -27.88 -7.87
N LEU A 273 0.34 -28.39 -7.07
CA LEU A 273 1.24 -27.57 -6.26
C LEU A 273 2.17 -26.68 -7.13
N PRO A 274 2.80 -27.19 -8.22
CA PRO A 274 3.59 -26.34 -9.10
C PRO A 274 2.83 -25.16 -9.68
N ARG A 275 1.59 -25.40 -10.14
CA ARG A 275 0.71 -24.36 -10.66
C ARG A 275 0.38 -23.32 -9.58
N PHE A 276 -0.09 -23.77 -8.42
CA PHE A 276 -0.48 -22.87 -7.33
C PHE A 276 0.71 -22.05 -6.83
N ILE A 277 1.85 -22.69 -6.52
CA ILE A 277 3.05 -22.03 -6.01
C ILE A 277 3.60 -21.00 -7.02
N GLY A 278 3.63 -21.35 -8.30
CA GLY A 278 4.13 -20.45 -9.36
C GLY A 278 3.36 -19.16 -9.50
N MET A 279 2.07 -19.13 -9.11
CA MET A 279 1.23 -17.94 -9.12
C MET A 279 1.38 -17.09 -7.84
N GLN A 280 1.96 -17.64 -6.77
CA GLN A 280 2.00 -16.94 -5.47
C GLN A 280 3.05 -15.83 -5.43
N ARG A 281 2.71 -14.72 -4.77
CA ARG A 281 3.64 -13.59 -4.58
C ARG A 281 4.86 -13.96 -3.74
N TRP A 282 4.72 -14.89 -2.83
CA TRP A 282 5.77 -15.36 -1.94
C TRP A 282 6.76 -16.36 -2.60
N TYR A 283 6.48 -16.83 -3.80
CA TYR A 283 7.44 -17.67 -4.53
C TYR A 283 8.61 -16.83 -5.03
N ALA A 284 9.83 -17.20 -4.63
CA ALA A 284 11.02 -16.38 -4.84
C ALA A 284 11.52 -16.37 -6.30
N ALA A 285 11.37 -17.50 -7.04
CA ALA A 285 11.88 -17.64 -8.40
C ALA A 285 10.80 -17.39 -9.45
N LYS A 286 10.27 -16.15 -9.49
CA LYS A 286 9.20 -15.75 -10.43
C LYS A 286 9.64 -15.95 -11.89
N GLY A 287 8.70 -16.52 -12.67
CA GLY A 287 8.93 -16.77 -14.12
C GLY A 287 9.67 -18.05 -14.45
N GLU A 288 10.19 -18.77 -13.46
CA GLU A 288 10.81 -20.07 -13.68
C GLU A 288 9.77 -21.18 -13.49
N PRO A 289 9.62 -22.12 -14.45
CA PRO A 289 8.69 -23.23 -14.33
C PRO A 289 9.09 -24.17 -13.20
N ILE A 290 8.09 -24.61 -12.42
CA ILE A 290 8.23 -25.61 -11.37
C ILE A 290 7.84 -26.95 -11.97
N ALA A 291 8.81 -27.85 -12.16
CA ALA A 291 8.53 -29.18 -12.72
C ALA A 291 7.85 -30.11 -11.70
N LYS A 292 8.27 -30.01 -10.43
CA LYS A 292 7.75 -30.84 -9.34
C LYS A 292 7.87 -30.12 -8.01
N ALA A 293 6.90 -30.34 -7.12
CA ALA A 293 6.82 -29.80 -5.77
C ALA A 293 6.51 -30.92 -4.76
N PRO A 294 7.46 -31.84 -4.47
CA PRO A 294 7.22 -33.00 -3.60
C PRO A 294 7.02 -32.57 -2.16
N LEU A 295 6.17 -33.33 -1.47
CA LEU A 295 5.99 -33.23 -0.03
C LEU A 295 7.21 -33.82 0.69
N ALA A 296 8.06 -32.96 1.24
CA ALA A 296 9.26 -33.36 1.97
C ALA A 296 8.92 -33.86 3.39
N ASP A 297 7.92 -33.28 4.01
CA ASP A 297 7.36 -33.72 5.28
C ASP A 297 5.89 -33.29 5.41
N TYR A 298 5.13 -33.95 6.28
CA TYR A 298 3.72 -33.64 6.49
C TYR A 298 3.21 -34.13 7.82
N VAL A 299 2.06 -33.58 8.24
CA VAL A 299 1.24 -34.11 9.32
C VAL A 299 -0.24 -33.86 9.07
N ILE A 300 -1.10 -34.85 9.29
CA ILE A 300 -2.54 -34.65 9.35
C ILE A 300 -2.87 -34.19 10.77
N TRP A 301 -3.42 -33.00 10.89
CA TRP A 301 -3.79 -32.44 12.18
C TRP A 301 -5.29 -32.54 12.40
N ASP A 302 -5.70 -33.58 13.11
CA ASP A 302 -7.10 -33.86 13.44
C ASP A 302 -7.42 -33.34 14.85
N VAL A 303 -8.40 -32.46 14.96
CA VAL A 303 -8.85 -31.91 16.24
C VAL A 303 -10.35 -31.65 16.23
N GLY A 304 -11.11 -32.38 17.10
CA GLY A 304 -12.51 -32.08 17.35
C GLY A 304 -13.42 -32.17 16.11
N GLY A 305 -13.10 -33.06 15.17
CA GLY A 305 -13.84 -33.24 13.92
C GLY A 305 -13.40 -32.33 12.77
N LEU A 306 -12.46 -31.45 13.00
CA LEU A 306 -11.78 -30.65 11.98
C LEU A 306 -10.44 -31.31 11.64
N SER A 307 -10.02 -31.21 10.38
CA SER A 307 -8.82 -31.88 9.88
C SER A 307 -8.11 -31.04 8.82
N TRP A 308 -6.82 -30.89 9.00
CA TRP A 308 -5.94 -30.14 8.08
C TRP A 308 -4.70 -30.95 7.74
N LEU A 309 -4.16 -30.73 6.53
CA LEU A 309 -2.90 -31.32 6.13
C LEU A 309 -1.80 -30.23 6.14
N LEU A 310 -0.88 -30.31 7.11
CA LEU A 310 0.25 -29.40 7.22
C LEU A 310 1.39 -29.93 6.39
N ASN A 311 1.75 -29.24 5.31
CA ASN A 311 2.73 -29.71 4.33
C ASN A 311 4.01 -28.88 4.32
N PHE A 312 5.11 -29.58 4.20
CA PHE A 312 6.43 -29.04 3.93
C PHE A 312 6.83 -29.47 2.52
N ILE A 313 6.88 -28.51 1.59
CA ILE A 313 7.01 -28.76 0.15
C ILE A 313 8.40 -28.34 -0.28
N LEU A 314 9.12 -29.24 -0.93
CA LEU A 314 10.44 -28.93 -1.51
C LEU A 314 10.28 -28.43 -2.94
N VAL A 315 10.68 -27.18 -3.18
CA VAL A 315 10.73 -26.62 -4.54
C VAL A 315 12.18 -26.23 -4.81
N LYS A 316 12.81 -26.94 -5.74
CA LYS A 316 14.26 -26.88 -5.94
C LYS A 316 14.98 -27.16 -4.60
N ASP A 317 15.80 -26.22 -4.13
CA ASP A 317 16.56 -26.35 -2.87
C ASP A 317 15.92 -25.59 -1.69
N SER A 318 14.66 -25.17 -1.83
CA SER A 318 13.96 -24.38 -0.81
C SER A 318 12.74 -25.13 -0.27
N LEU A 319 12.61 -25.13 1.06
CA LEU A 319 11.47 -25.72 1.75
C LEU A 319 10.38 -24.64 1.95
N TYR A 320 9.16 -24.99 1.58
CA TYR A 320 7.99 -24.13 1.72
C TYR A 320 6.95 -24.75 2.63
N PHE A 321 6.30 -23.94 3.44
CA PHE A 321 5.17 -24.37 4.28
C PHE A 321 3.85 -23.94 3.65
N LEU A 322 2.97 -24.93 3.43
CA LEU A 322 1.62 -24.72 2.88
C LEU A 322 0.63 -25.61 3.61
N PRO A 323 -0.05 -25.11 4.66
CA PRO A 323 -1.12 -25.86 5.29
C PRO A 323 -2.34 -25.90 4.37
N LEU A 324 -3.00 -27.05 4.26
CA LEU A 324 -4.15 -27.26 3.40
C LEU A 324 -5.41 -27.57 4.20
N SER A 325 -6.53 -27.01 3.74
CA SER A 325 -7.89 -27.28 4.25
C SER A 325 -8.77 -27.80 3.12
N LEU A 326 -9.71 -28.70 3.46
CA LEU A 326 -10.74 -29.24 2.57
C LEU A 326 -12.10 -28.67 2.97
N ALA A 327 -12.78 -28.01 2.04
CA ALA A 327 -14.15 -27.57 2.21
C ALA A 327 -15.05 -28.22 1.17
N TRP A 328 -16.22 -28.70 1.60
CA TRP A 328 -17.20 -29.40 0.76
C TRP A 328 -18.37 -28.45 0.45
N GLU A 329 -19.00 -28.58 -0.72
CA GLU A 329 -20.11 -27.70 -1.18
C GLU A 329 -21.30 -27.66 -0.21
N VAL A 330 -21.44 -28.66 0.69
CA VAL A 330 -22.47 -28.66 1.75
C VAL A 330 -22.23 -27.54 2.77
N ASP A 331 -20.99 -27.09 2.93
CA ASP A 331 -20.59 -25.95 3.78
C ASP A 331 -20.17 -24.79 2.90
N GLU A 332 -21.16 -24.02 2.40
CA GLU A 332 -20.93 -22.89 1.50
C GLU A 332 -20.05 -21.80 2.11
N ASP A 333 -20.14 -21.57 3.42
CA ASP A 333 -19.36 -20.53 4.10
C ASP A 333 -17.88 -20.92 4.16
N HIS A 334 -17.57 -22.18 4.42
CA HIS A 334 -16.20 -22.68 4.40
C HIS A 334 -15.60 -22.66 2.98
N VAL A 335 -16.39 -23.08 1.96
CA VAL A 335 -15.98 -22.99 0.54
C VAL A 335 -15.69 -21.52 0.17
N ARG A 336 -16.54 -20.60 0.59
CA ARG A 336 -16.37 -19.16 0.32
C ARG A 336 -15.12 -18.59 1.02
N ALA A 337 -14.83 -19.03 2.24
CA ALA A 337 -13.63 -18.62 2.96
C ALA A 337 -12.35 -19.06 2.26
N LEU A 338 -12.31 -20.28 1.72
CA LEU A 338 -11.14 -20.80 1.00
C LEU A 338 -11.02 -20.30 -0.45
N ALA A 339 -12.07 -19.72 -1.03
CA ALA A 339 -12.10 -19.31 -2.45
C ALA A 339 -10.93 -18.43 -2.89
N PRO A 340 -10.45 -17.42 -2.10
CA PRO A 340 -9.33 -16.56 -2.49
C PRO A 340 -8.00 -17.32 -2.60
N LEU A 341 -7.83 -18.43 -1.90
CA LEU A 341 -6.60 -19.21 -1.83
C LEU A 341 -6.83 -20.67 -2.26
N THR A 342 -7.72 -20.87 -3.24
CA THR A 342 -8.02 -22.19 -3.80
C THR A 342 -6.81 -22.79 -4.50
N VAL A 343 -6.39 -23.97 -4.07
CA VAL A 343 -5.27 -24.76 -4.64
C VAL A 343 -5.78 -25.68 -5.75
N ALA A 344 -6.90 -26.38 -5.50
CA ALA A 344 -7.54 -27.28 -6.45
C ALA A 344 -9.04 -27.43 -6.16
N ARG A 345 -9.81 -27.84 -7.15
CA ARG A 345 -11.13 -28.44 -6.93
C ARG A 345 -10.97 -29.90 -6.49
N VAL A 346 -11.84 -30.37 -5.65
CA VAL A 346 -11.79 -31.76 -5.17
C VAL A 346 -13.13 -32.44 -5.39
N ARG A 347 -13.07 -33.73 -5.64
CA ARG A 347 -14.25 -34.59 -5.72
C ARG A 347 -13.99 -35.84 -4.93
N GLN A 348 -14.90 -36.19 -4.04
CA GLN A 348 -14.92 -37.48 -3.31
C GLN A 348 -16.28 -38.11 -3.46
N GLN A 349 -16.38 -39.18 -4.26
CA GLN A 349 -17.65 -39.79 -4.65
C GLN A 349 -18.61 -38.75 -5.28
N ALA A 350 -19.77 -38.52 -4.65
CA ALA A 350 -20.74 -37.51 -5.07
C ALA A 350 -20.46 -36.11 -4.54
N ASN A 351 -19.58 -35.98 -3.53
CA ASN A 351 -19.26 -34.66 -2.94
C ASN A 351 -18.24 -33.93 -3.80
N VAL A 352 -18.51 -32.67 -4.05
CA VAL A 352 -17.59 -31.74 -4.71
C VAL A 352 -17.19 -30.67 -3.68
N GLY A 353 -16.00 -30.12 -3.83
CA GLY A 353 -15.47 -29.14 -2.90
C GLY A 353 -14.21 -28.47 -3.39
N VAL A 354 -13.51 -27.81 -2.50
CA VAL A 354 -12.25 -27.13 -2.76
C VAL A 354 -11.17 -27.54 -1.77
N LEU A 355 -9.95 -27.64 -2.28
CA LEU A 355 -8.72 -27.72 -1.51
C LEU A 355 -8.13 -26.32 -1.51
N GLY A 356 -7.95 -25.72 -0.35
CA GLY A 356 -7.44 -24.37 -0.20
C GLY A 356 -6.31 -24.27 0.81
N ASP A 357 -5.61 -23.13 0.81
CA ASP A 357 -4.64 -22.80 1.84
C ASP A 357 -5.36 -22.55 3.17
N ALA A 358 -5.01 -23.31 4.18
CA ALA A 358 -5.68 -23.31 5.49
C ALA A 358 -5.51 -21.96 6.25
N ILE A 359 -4.63 -21.06 5.84
CA ILE A 359 -4.55 -19.71 6.45
C ILE A 359 -5.85 -18.92 6.24
N ALA A 360 -6.64 -19.26 5.21
CA ALA A 360 -7.96 -18.68 5.00
C ALA A 360 -9.07 -19.39 5.83
N ASP A 361 -8.75 -20.49 6.48
CA ASP A 361 -9.69 -21.26 7.31
C ASP A 361 -9.69 -20.74 8.76
N GLU A 362 -10.82 -20.19 9.17
CA GLU A 362 -11.01 -19.64 10.51
C GLU A 362 -10.80 -20.71 11.60
N GLY A 363 -11.27 -21.93 11.37
CA GLY A 363 -11.07 -23.07 12.25
C GLY A 363 -9.60 -23.40 12.46
N PHE A 364 -8.80 -23.41 11.36
CA PHE A 364 -7.36 -23.61 11.42
C PHE A 364 -6.67 -22.52 12.25
N CYS A 365 -6.92 -21.26 11.95
CA CYS A 365 -6.27 -20.14 12.64
C CYS A 365 -6.58 -20.13 14.15
N ARG A 366 -7.83 -20.40 14.53
CA ARG A 366 -8.23 -20.58 15.95
C ARG A 366 -7.46 -21.71 16.62
N HIS A 367 -7.27 -22.83 15.93
CA HIS A 367 -6.53 -23.98 16.47
C HIS A 367 -5.03 -23.72 16.56
N VAL A 368 -4.44 -22.93 15.65
CA VAL A 368 -3.06 -22.45 15.78
C VAL A 368 -2.91 -21.59 17.04
N VAL A 369 -3.81 -20.62 17.29
CA VAL A 369 -3.82 -19.84 18.53
C VAL A 369 -3.91 -20.73 19.75
N LYS A 370 -4.86 -21.70 19.76
CA LYS A 370 -5.05 -22.64 20.87
C LYS A 370 -3.80 -23.49 21.11
N ALA A 371 -3.13 -23.95 20.05
CA ALA A 371 -1.93 -24.78 20.16
C ALA A 371 -0.74 -23.96 20.69
N VAL A 372 -0.57 -22.72 20.23
CA VAL A 372 0.48 -21.80 20.73
C VAL A 372 0.26 -21.49 22.20
N CYS A 373 -0.93 -21.04 22.60
CA CYS A 373 -1.24 -20.76 24.00
C CYS A 373 -1.11 -21.98 24.91
N GLY A 374 -1.37 -23.18 24.37
CA GLY A 374 -1.24 -24.45 25.07
C GLY A 374 0.17 -25.06 25.09
N GLY A 375 1.14 -24.48 24.39
CA GLY A 375 2.51 -25.01 24.31
C GLY A 375 2.58 -26.43 23.76
N LYS A 376 1.83 -26.74 22.71
CA LYS A 376 1.72 -28.07 22.13
C LYS A 376 2.87 -28.42 21.19
N SER A 377 3.02 -29.72 20.88
CA SER A 377 3.81 -30.18 19.75
C SER A 377 3.08 -31.23 18.94
N LEU A 378 3.40 -31.32 17.65
CA LEU A 378 2.86 -32.28 16.71
C LEU A 378 4.03 -32.98 16.00
N LYS A 379 4.08 -34.32 16.10
CA LYS A 379 5.03 -35.10 15.32
C LYS A 379 4.59 -35.12 13.86
N THR A 380 5.52 -34.78 12.95
CA THR A 380 5.36 -34.95 11.53
C THR A 380 5.94 -36.28 11.06
N ALA A 381 5.88 -36.61 9.77
CA ALA A 381 6.47 -37.84 9.26
C ALA A 381 8.00 -37.87 9.45
N HIS A 382 8.68 -36.71 9.37
CA HIS A 382 10.15 -36.58 9.42
C HIS A 382 10.64 -35.47 10.35
N GLY A 383 9.86 -35.12 11.38
CA GLY A 383 10.23 -34.05 12.30
C GLY A 383 9.16 -33.75 13.34
N GLU A 384 9.12 -32.51 13.79
CA GLU A 384 8.17 -32.05 14.81
C GLU A 384 7.81 -30.56 14.60
N LEU A 385 6.54 -30.22 14.70
CA LEU A 385 6.06 -28.85 14.87
C LEU A 385 5.92 -28.52 16.34
N ARG A 386 6.63 -27.48 16.81
CA ARG A 386 6.59 -27.00 18.18
C ARG A 386 5.86 -25.68 18.25
N PHE A 387 4.85 -25.62 19.11
CA PHE A 387 4.07 -24.43 19.41
C PHE A 387 4.54 -23.89 20.76
N SER A 388 5.07 -22.68 20.79
CA SER A 388 5.62 -22.07 21.98
C SER A 388 4.91 -20.78 22.31
N ARG A 389 4.58 -20.57 23.58
CA ARG A 389 4.01 -19.32 24.10
C ARG A 389 5.08 -18.43 24.76
N THR A 390 4.83 -17.15 24.82
CA THR A 390 5.59 -16.18 25.62
C THR A 390 4.74 -15.69 26.81
N SER A 391 5.33 -14.86 27.67
CA SER A 391 4.62 -14.21 28.77
C SER A 391 3.53 -13.22 28.30
N ALA A 392 3.61 -12.74 27.04
CA ALA A 392 2.63 -11.84 26.44
C ALA A 392 1.39 -12.60 25.87
N CYS A 393 1.40 -13.94 25.83
CA CYS A 393 0.22 -14.70 25.43
C CYS A 393 -0.83 -14.64 26.53
N PRO A 394 -2.01 -14.06 26.28
CA PRO A 394 -3.06 -14.01 27.28
C PRO A 394 -3.61 -15.42 27.57
N GLU A 395 -4.14 -15.61 28.76
CA GLU A 395 -4.94 -16.79 29.06
C GLU A 395 -6.31 -16.62 28.41
N LEU A 396 -6.67 -17.58 27.55
CA LEU A 396 -7.92 -17.57 26.81
C LEU A 396 -8.76 -18.78 27.15
N SER A 397 -10.03 -18.57 27.42
CA SER A 397 -11.02 -19.65 27.52
C SER A 397 -11.31 -20.26 26.15
N ALA A 398 -11.87 -21.47 26.14
CA ALA A 398 -12.29 -22.11 24.90
C ALA A 398 -13.36 -21.31 24.14
N GLU A 399 -14.23 -20.60 24.87
CA GLU A 399 -15.27 -19.74 24.31
C GLU A 399 -14.70 -18.50 23.64
N GLU A 400 -13.72 -17.85 24.29
CA GLU A 400 -13.01 -16.70 23.69
C GLU A 400 -12.29 -17.07 22.40
N ILE A 401 -11.62 -18.24 22.38
CA ILE A 401 -10.95 -18.73 21.15
C ILE A 401 -11.98 -19.03 20.05
N ALA A 402 -13.11 -19.64 20.40
CA ALA A 402 -14.18 -19.94 19.44
C ALA A 402 -14.82 -18.68 18.86
N GLY A 403 -14.83 -17.57 19.62
CA GLY A 403 -15.37 -16.28 19.19
C GLY A 403 -14.41 -15.43 18.34
N LEU A 404 -13.14 -15.82 18.17
CA LEU A 404 -12.19 -15.08 17.34
C LEU A 404 -12.58 -15.17 15.85
N GLN A 405 -12.79 -14.05 15.21
CA GLN A 405 -13.09 -13.95 13.78
C GLN A 405 -11.81 -13.62 12.99
N LEU A 406 -11.72 -14.10 11.76
CA LEU A 406 -10.63 -13.72 10.85
C LEU A 406 -10.91 -12.35 10.23
N GLY A 407 -9.90 -11.50 10.30
CA GLY A 407 -9.85 -10.26 9.54
C GLY A 407 -9.30 -10.48 8.11
N PRO A 408 -9.02 -9.39 7.40
CA PRO A 408 -8.46 -9.46 6.05
C PRO A 408 -7.15 -10.24 6.00
N LEU A 409 -6.98 -11.02 4.93
CA LEU A 409 -5.73 -11.69 4.60
C LEU A 409 -4.77 -10.68 3.95
N HIS A 410 -3.56 -10.60 4.47
CA HIS A 410 -2.49 -9.78 3.90
C HIS A 410 -1.41 -10.69 3.30
N ALA A 411 -1.43 -10.86 1.97
CA ALA A 411 -0.38 -11.55 1.25
C ALA A 411 0.76 -10.56 0.94
N GLN A 412 1.74 -10.49 1.84
CA GLN A 412 2.98 -9.76 1.61
C GLN A 412 3.89 -10.54 0.64
N SER A 413 4.93 -9.87 0.09
CA SER A 413 5.77 -10.48 -0.95
C SER A 413 6.45 -11.79 -0.54
N THR A 414 6.71 -12.02 0.74
CA THR A 414 7.43 -13.21 1.25
C THR A 414 6.63 -14.05 2.24
N ASN A 415 5.63 -13.47 2.90
CA ASN A 415 4.87 -14.06 3.99
C ASN A 415 3.37 -13.90 3.76
N THR A 416 2.55 -14.67 4.48
CA THR A 416 1.10 -14.48 4.52
C THR A 416 0.71 -14.16 5.96
N SER A 417 -0.07 -13.10 6.15
CA SER A 417 -0.48 -12.67 7.47
C SER A 417 -1.99 -12.53 7.56
N VAL A 418 -2.54 -12.79 8.74
CA VAL A 418 -3.97 -12.68 9.01
C VAL A 418 -4.20 -12.12 10.40
N GLN A 419 -5.14 -11.20 10.53
CA GLN A 419 -5.65 -10.74 11.80
C GLN A 419 -6.62 -11.76 12.38
N ILE A 420 -6.49 -12.09 13.67
CA ILE A 420 -7.35 -13.04 14.38
C ILE A 420 -8.02 -12.30 15.55
N GLY A 421 -9.29 -11.98 15.38
CA GLY A 421 -10.03 -11.11 16.27
C GLY A 421 -9.40 -9.72 16.36
N ASP A 422 -9.58 -9.09 17.51
CA ASP A 422 -8.97 -7.82 17.89
C ASP A 422 -7.70 -8.00 18.76
N ARG A 423 -7.19 -9.23 18.86
CA ARG A 423 -6.13 -9.61 19.81
C ARG A 423 -4.84 -10.07 19.17
N PHE A 424 -4.89 -10.73 18.00
CA PHE A 424 -3.73 -11.36 17.42
C PHE A 424 -3.53 -11.03 15.94
N PHE A 425 -2.27 -11.13 15.55
CA PHE A 425 -1.83 -11.10 14.17
C PHE A 425 -0.93 -12.33 13.94
N LEU A 426 -1.35 -13.23 13.05
CA LEU A 426 -0.59 -14.42 12.69
C LEU A 426 0.20 -14.15 11.41
N LYS A 427 1.52 -14.19 11.51
CA LYS A 427 2.46 -14.07 10.38
C LYS A 427 3.01 -15.45 10.05
N CYS A 428 2.69 -15.98 8.88
CA CYS A 428 3.11 -17.29 8.40
C CYS A 428 4.23 -17.16 7.37
N TYR A 429 5.37 -17.76 7.65
CA TYR A 429 6.52 -17.82 6.75
C TYR A 429 6.28 -18.90 5.69
N ARG A 430 6.27 -18.52 4.43
CA ARG A 430 6.06 -19.46 3.33
C ARG A 430 7.33 -20.18 2.95
N ARG A 431 8.44 -19.48 2.81
CA ARG A 431 9.76 -20.06 2.58
C ARG A 431 10.47 -20.27 3.91
N LEU A 432 10.72 -21.50 4.26
CA LEU A 432 11.41 -21.83 5.50
C LEU A 432 12.93 -21.72 5.33
N ARG A 433 13.59 -21.18 6.33
CA ARG A 433 15.04 -21.07 6.40
C ARG A 433 15.50 -21.77 7.69
N ALA A 434 16.36 -22.79 7.55
CA ALA A 434 16.93 -23.46 8.71
C ALA A 434 17.82 -22.51 9.50
N GLY A 435 17.67 -22.53 10.82
CA GLY A 435 18.40 -21.69 11.77
C GLY A 435 17.50 -20.75 12.56
N VAL A 436 18.12 -19.94 13.41
CA VAL A 436 17.41 -19.00 14.29
C VAL A 436 16.82 -17.85 13.45
N ASN A 437 15.50 -17.73 13.47
CA ASN A 437 14.81 -16.63 12.78
C ASN A 437 15.03 -15.32 13.55
N PRO A 438 15.54 -14.24 12.91
CA PRO A 438 15.85 -12.97 13.57
C PRO A 438 14.63 -12.31 14.22
N GLU A 439 13.47 -12.32 13.55
CA GLU A 439 12.24 -11.70 14.06
C GLU A 439 11.70 -12.44 15.29
N LEU A 440 11.75 -13.78 15.28
CA LEU A 440 11.40 -14.59 16.45
C LEU A 440 12.34 -14.30 17.63
N GLU A 441 13.64 -14.28 17.38
CA GLU A 441 14.67 -14.05 18.41
C GLU A 441 14.54 -12.65 19.01
N VAL A 442 14.45 -11.62 18.16
CA VAL A 442 14.28 -10.21 18.58
C VAL A 442 12.93 -9.99 19.24
N GLY A 443 11.85 -10.51 18.67
CA GLY A 443 10.51 -10.39 19.24
C GLY A 443 10.42 -10.97 20.65
N ARG A 444 11.03 -12.15 20.89
CA ARG A 444 11.11 -12.76 22.21
C ARG A 444 11.94 -11.91 23.17
N PHE A 445 13.10 -11.41 22.74
CA PHE A 445 13.95 -10.55 23.55
C PHE A 445 13.24 -9.24 23.95
N LEU A 446 12.62 -8.56 22.99
CA LEU A 446 11.93 -7.29 23.25
C LEU A 446 10.70 -7.48 24.15
N THR A 447 10.00 -8.63 24.02
CA THR A 447 8.81 -8.93 24.83
C THR A 447 9.16 -9.38 26.25
N GLU A 448 10.10 -10.32 26.42
CA GLU A 448 10.32 -11.00 27.70
C GLU A 448 11.47 -10.39 28.51
N VAL A 449 12.52 -9.94 27.84
CA VAL A 449 13.75 -9.45 28.50
C VAL A 449 13.73 -7.93 28.61
N ALA A 450 13.69 -7.24 27.48
CA ALA A 450 13.74 -5.77 27.46
C ALA A 450 12.41 -5.13 27.85
N LYS A 451 11.30 -5.83 27.69
CA LYS A 451 9.92 -5.33 27.91
C LYS A 451 9.69 -3.99 27.22
N PHE A 452 10.09 -3.94 25.95
CA PHE A 452 10.05 -2.73 25.14
C PHE A 452 8.60 -2.43 24.67
N PRO A 453 8.01 -1.29 25.06
CA PRO A 453 6.59 -1.05 24.86
C PRO A 453 6.22 -0.59 23.44
N HIS A 454 7.22 -0.19 22.62
CA HIS A 454 7.01 0.37 21.28
C HIS A 454 7.32 -0.62 20.16
N CYS A 455 7.09 -1.91 20.42
CA CYS A 455 7.01 -2.96 19.41
C CYS A 455 5.74 -3.80 19.64
N VAL A 456 5.34 -4.55 18.63
CA VAL A 456 4.25 -5.50 18.78
C VAL A 456 4.73 -6.67 19.65
N PRO A 457 4.05 -7.00 20.77
CA PRO A 457 4.48 -8.09 21.63
C PRO A 457 4.34 -9.43 20.92
N LEU A 458 5.34 -10.29 21.05
CA LEU A 458 5.29 -11.64 20.53
C LEU A 458 4.48 -12.51 21.53
N ALA A 459 3.31 -12.98 21.14
CA ALA A 459 2.50 -13.90 21.94
C ALA A 459 3.02 -15.34 21.87
N GLY A 460 3.59 -15.75 20.73
CA GLY A 460 4.20 -17.06 20.59
C GLY A 460 4.69 -17.36 19.18
N SER A 461 5.13 -18.60 18.97
CA SER A 461 5.72 -19.04 17.71
C SER A 461 5.33 -20.48 17.36
N VAL A 462 5.44 -20.81 16.08
CA VAL A 462 5.41 -22.17 15.55
C VAL A 462 6.73 -22.42 14.84
N GLU A 463 7.45 -23.46 15.26
CA GLU A 463 8.75 -23.84 14.70
C GLU A 463 8.69 -25.30 14.21
N TYR A 464 9.22 -25.56 13.02
CA TYR A 464 9.47 -26.90 12.52
C TYR A 464 10.88 -27.33 12.84
N VAL A 465 11.02 -28.46 13.48
CA VAL A 465 12.31 -29.09 13.80
C VAL A 465 12.44 -30.37 12.98
N SER A 466 13.41 -30.39 12.08
CA SER A 466 13.70 -31.55 11.24
C SER A 466 14.35 -32.70 12.01
N GLU A 467 14.41 -33.91 11.42
CA GLU A 467 15.15 -35.05 11.98
C GLU A 467 16.62 -34.73 12.28
N LYS A 468 17.21 -33.76 11.56
CA LYS A 468 18.58 -33.27 11.82
C LYS A 468 18.68 -32.30 12.97
N ASN A 469 17.57 -32.09 13.70
CA ASN A 469 17.46 -31.11 14.79
C ASN A 469 17.71 -29.64 14.35
N GLU A 470 17.42 -29.33 13.06
CA GLU A 470 17.46 -27.98 12.55
C GLU A 470 16.09 -27.34 12.69
N ALA A 471 16.02 -26.24 13.42
CA ALA A 471 14.77 -25.48 13.61
C ALA A 471 14.57 -24.47 12.49
N SER A 472 13.32 -24.28 12.06
CA SER A 472 12.89 -23.25 11.12
C SER A 472 11.60 -22.61 11.65
N ALA A 473 11.51 -21.29 11.69
CA ALA A 473 10.27 -20.62 12.05
C ALA A 473 9.21 -20.83 10.95
N VAL A 474 8.02 -21.25 11.35
CA VAL A 474 6.85 -21.48 10.49
C VAL A 474 5.86 -20.34 10.62
N ALA A 475 5.59 -19.90 11.86
CA ALA A 475 4.71 -18.79 12.09
C ALA A 475 5.04 -18.04 13.40
N LEU A 476 4.71 -16.76 13.43
CA LEU A 476 4.70 -15.94 14.64
C LEU A 476 3.26 -15.54 14.96
N LEU A 477 2.89 -15.67 16.22
CA LEU A 477 1.67 -15.12 16.78
C LEU A 477 2.03 -13.86 17.55
N GLN A 478 1.65 -12.71 17.00
CA GLN A 478 1.91 -11.39 17.56
C GLN A 478 0.62 -10.81 18.15
N GLY A 479 0.71 -9.91 19.12
CA GLY A 479 -0.43 -9.13 19.58
C GLY A 479 -0.93 -8.23 18.45
N TYR A 480 -2.25 -8.08 18.32
CA TYR A 480 -2.80 -7.10 17.39
C TYR A 480 -2.85 -5.72 18.05
N LEU A 481 -2.41 -4.72 17.33
CA LEU A 481 -2.48 -3.33 17.75
C LEU A 481 -3.35 -2.54 16.77
N PRO A 482 -4.48 -1.95 17.20
CA PRO A 482 -5.22 -1.00 16.39
C PRO A 482 -4.33 0.17 16.00
N ASN A 483 -4.20 0.44 14.70
CA ASN A 483 -3.28 1.44 14.18
C ASN A 483 -3.93 2.25 13.06
N GLN A 484 -3.31 3.36 12.70
CA GLN A 484 -3.74 4.30 11.65
C GLN A 484 -2.98 4.06 10.32
N GLY A 485 -2.36 2.91 10.16
CA GLY A 485 -1.49 2.58 9.06
C GLY A 485 -0.01 2.80 9.39
N ASP A 486 0.84 2.59 8.38
CA ASP A 486 2.27 2.78 8.52
C ASP A 486 2.69 4.25 8.34
N ALA A 487 3.89 4.58 8.84
CA ALA A 487 4.43 5.92 8.76
C ALA A 487 4.79 6.33 7.31
N TRP A 488 4.98 5.36 6.41
CA TRP A 488 5.22 5.63 4.99
C TRP A 488 3.97 6.20 4.32
N GLY A 489 2.83 5.51 4.42
CA GLY A 489 1.55 5.95 3.90
C GLY A 489 1.12 7.30 4.48
N TYR A 490 1.31 7.48 5.80
CA TYR A 490 1.04 8.74 6.48
C TYR A 490 1.90 9.89 5.94
N THR A 491 3.20 9.66 5.74
CA THR A 491 4.13 10.66 5.21
C THR A 491 3.75 11.06 3.79
N LEU A 492 3.43 10.10 2.93
CA LEU A 492 2.99 10.40 1.57
C LEU A 492 1.69 11.21 1.55
N ALA A 493 0.70 10.81 2.33
CA ALA A 493 -0.57 11.56 2.45
C ALA A 493 -0.36 12.98 3.03
N TYR A 494 0.60 13.14 3.94
CA TYR A 494 1.00 14.46 4.44
C TYR A 494 1.61 15.31 3.33
N LEU A 495 2.58 14.76 2.57
CA LEU A 495 3.25 15.49 1.48
C LEU A 495 2.29 15.85 0.35
N GLU A 496 1.37 14.99 -0.01
CA GLU A 496 0.32 15.28 -0.99
C GLU A 496 -0.53 16.48 -0.56
N ARG A 497 -0.96 16.52 0.71
CA ARG A 497 -1.70 17.68 1.26
C ARG A 497 -0.85 18.94 1.31
N PHE A 498 0.43 18.82 1.67
CA PHE A 498 1.36 19.95 1.72
C PHE A 498 1.56 20.57 0.35
N LEU A 499 1.75 19.75 -0.69
CA LEU A 499 1.93 20.22 -2.07
C LEU A 499 0.66 20.88 -2.64
N ALA A 500 -0.52 20.44 -2.21
CA ALA A 500 -1.81 21.00 -2.62
C ALA A 500 -2.22 22.27 -1.85
N ALA A 501 -1.61 22.55 -0.68
CA ALA A 501 -1.99 23.65 0.18
C ALA A 501 -1.33 24.99 -0.21
N ALA A 502 -2.02 26.11 0.10
CA ALA A 502 -1.43 27.43 -0.01
C ALA A 502 -0.24 27.61 0.96
N PRO A 503 0.75 28.46 0.65
CA PRO A 503 1.88 28.74 1.54
C PRO A 503 1.41 29.26 2.92
N VAL A 504 1.96 28.65 3.98
CA VAL A 504 1.70 29.03 5.38
C VAL A 504 3.04 29.13 6.11
N ASP A 505 3.15 30.00 7.10
CA ASP A 505 4.33 30.07 7.96
C ASP A 505 4.46 28.78 8.79
N LYS A 506 5.68 28.20 8.82
CA LYS A 506 6.01 26.95 9.53
C LYS A 506 5.05 25.78 9.25
N PRO A 507 4.93 25.35 8.00
CA PRO A 507 3.92 24.37 7.58
C PRO A 507 4.11 22.98 8.20
N HIS A 508 5.33 22.65 8.72
CA HIS A 508 5.71 21.29 9.12
C HIS A 508 5.66 21.01 10.62
N GLY A 509 5.30 21.97 11.47
CA GLY A 509 5.46 21.88 12.93
C GLY A 509 4.86 20.62 13.56
N GLY A 510 3.64 20.22 13.21
CA GLY A 510 3.00 19.00 13.69
C GLY A 510 3.67 17.73 13.19
N PHE A 511 4.05 17.69 11.91
CA PHE A 511 4.75 16.54 11.32
C PHE A 511 6.16 16.37 11.91
N VAL A 512 6.90 17.48 12.04
CA VAL A 512 8.24 17.50 12.65
C VAL A 512 8.19 16.99 14.09
N SER A 513 7.22 17.44 14.90
CA SER A 513 7.04 16.96 16.28
C SER A 513 6.80 15.44 16.32
N LEU A 514 6.01 14.91 15.39
CA LEU A 514 5.77 13.47 15.30
C LEU A 514 7.07 12.73 14.94
N MET A 515 7.87 13.23 14.01
CA MET A 515 9.17 12.62 13.66
C MET A 515 10.21 12.69 14.80
N GLN A 516 10.12 13.68 15.69
CA GLN A 516 10.91 13.72 16.93
C GLN A 516 10.51 12.60 17.90
N VAL A 517 9.20 12.27 17.98
CA VAL A 517 8.73 11.09 18.73
C VAL A 517 9.31 9.82 18.12
N LEU A 518 9.24 9.65 16.80
CA LEU A 518 9.84 8.49 16.12
C LEU A 518 11.34 8.33 16.45
N ALA A 519 12.08 9.43 16.40
CA ALA A 519 13.51 9.44 16.76
C ALA A 519 13.75 9.00 18.20
N THR A 520 12.90 9.43 19.13
CA THR A 520 12.94 9.01 20.53
C THR A 520 12.70 7.51 20.67
N ARG A 521 11.67 6.97 19.99
CA ARG A 521 11.38 5.53 20.00
C ARG A 521 12.50 4.70 19.37
N THR A 522 13.15 5.22 18.34
CA THR A 522 14.34 4.62 17.74
C THR A 522 15.50 4.54 18.75
N ALA A 523 15.77 5.62 19.48
CA ALA A 523 16.81 5.64 20.49
C ALA A 523 16.50 4.70 21.67
N GLU A 524 15.23 4.61 22.06
CA GLU A 524 14.76 3.67 23.10
C GLU A 524 14.91 2.21 22.67
N LEU A 525 14.61 1.87 21.40
CA LEU A 525 14.87 0.55 20.82
C LEU A 525 16.36 0.20 20.89
N HIS A 526 17.23 1.12 20.44
CA HIS A 526 18.66 0.89 20.46
C HIS A 526 19.21 0.76 21.89
N ARG A 527 18.64 1.49 22.85
CA ARG A 527 18.95 1.33 24.28
C ARG A 527 18.50 -0.04 24.80
N ALA A 528 17.35 -0.55 24.37
CA ALA A 528 16.89 -1.90 24.70
C ALA A 528 17.89 -2.96 24.20
N PHE A 529 18.37 -2.83 22.96
CA PHE A 529 19.40 -3.72 22.41
C PHE A 529 20.79 -3.55 23.06
N ALA A 530 21.02 -2.47 23.76
CA ALA A 530 22.28 -2.24 24.52
C ALA A 530 22.23 -2.76 25.96
N MET A 531 21.16 -3.41 26.40
CA MET A 531 21.05 -4.01 27.72
C MET A 531 22.06 -5.17 27.88
N ARG A 532 22.75 -5.20 28.98
CA ARG A 532 23.63 -6.31 29.37
C ARG A 532 22.80 -7.39 30.03
N THR A 533 22.63 -8.50 29.36
CA THR A 533 21.74 -9.59 29.78
C THR A 533 22.48 -10.91 30.00
N GLY A 534 23.74 -11.00 29.60
CA GLY A 534 24.51 -12.23 29.58
C GLY A 534 24.15 -13.17 28.43
N ASP A 535 23.16 -12.83 27.61
CA ASP A 535 22.85 -13.59 26.39
C ASP A 535 23.82 -13.20 25.27
N PRO A 536 24.68 -14.15 24.79
CA PRO A 536 25.65 -13.87 23.73
C PRO A 536 25.04 -13.30 22.46
N ALA A 537 23.76 -13.61 22.16
CA ALA A 537 23.08 -13.10 20.97
C ALA A 537 22.77 -11.59 21.05
N PHE A 538 22.57 -11.05 22.26
CA PHE A 538 22.20 -9.66 22.50
C PHE A 538 23.26 -8.87 23.29
N GLU A 539 24.24 -9.51 23.94
CA GLU A 539 25.25 -8.79 24.72
C GLU A 539 25.98 -7.75 23.85
N PRO A 540 26.01 -6.47 24.24
CA PRO A 540 26.69 -5.43 23.49
C PRO A 540 28.19 -5.67 23.37
N GLU A 541 28.76 -5.39 22.20
CA GLU A 541 30.19 -5.56 21.93
C GLU A 541 30.85 -4.20 21.68
N PRO A 542 32.12 -3.98 22.17
CA PRO A 542 32.87 -2.79 21.80
C PRO A 542 33.06 -2.72 20.25
N LEU A 543 32.90 -1.54 19.70
CA LEU A 543 33.28 -1.26 18.33
C LEU A 543 34.75 -0.96 18.25
N GLY A 544 35.52 -1.83 17.59
CA GLY A 544 36.95 -1.67 17.40
C GLY A 544 37.31 -0.95 16.10
N PRO A 545 38.55 -0.44 15.99
CA PRO A 545 39.03 0.16 14.74
C PRO A 545 38.92 -0.78 13.53
N GLN A 546 39.17 -2.07 13.75
CA GLN A 546 39.05 -3.09 12.67
C GLN A 546 37.63 -3.23 12.12
N ASP A 547 36.60 -3.07 12.96
CA ASP A 547 35.21 -3.09 12.50
C ASP A 547 34.95 -1.94 11.54
N PHE A 548 35.37 -0.72 11.93
CA PHE A 548 35.20 0.46 11.10
C PHE A 548 35.94 0.34 9.76
N ASP A 549 37.18 -0.10 9.79
CA ASP A 549 38.02 -0.27 8.60
C ASP A 549 37.41 -1.32 7.65
N ALA A 550 36.90 -2.43 8.20
CA ALA A 550 36.20 -3.45 7.42
C ALA A 550 34.91 -2.90 6.78
N TRP A 551 34.10 -2.15 7.51
CA TRP A 551 32.89 -1.54 6.97
C TRP A 551 33.20 -0.50 5.88
N LYS A 552 34.22 0.33 6.11
CA LYS A 552 34.65 1.33 5.13
C LYS A 552 35.18 0.69 3.85
N ALA A 553 35.99 -0.38 3.96
CA ALA A 553 36.48 -1.14 2.82
C ALA A 553 35.33 -1.76 2.03
N LYS A 554 34.34 -2.36 2.72
CA LYS A 554 33.14 -2.91 2.11
C LYS A 554 32.32 -1.85 1.35
N VAL A 555 32.06 -0.71 1.96
CA VAL A 555 31.31 0.39 1.29
C VAL A 555 32.05 0.89 0.06
N ARG A 556 33.39 0.94 0.10
CA ARG A 556 34.23 1.32 -1.03
C ARG A 556 34.14 0.31 -2.17
N GLU A 557 34.20 -1.00 -1.85
CA GLU A 557 34.00 -2.08 -2.82
C GLU A 557 32.61 -2.00 -3.46
N GLU A 558 31.57 -1.89 -2.65
CA GLU A 558 30.18 -1.73 -3.11
C GLU A 558 29.99 -0.49 -3.99
N ALA A 559 30.68 0.61 -3.70
CA ALA A 559 30.66 1.79 -4.56
C ALA A 559 31.30 1.52 -5.92
N SER A 560 32.45 0.82 -5.94
CA SER A 560 33.13 0.45 -7.19
C SER A 560 32.27 -0.47 -8.05
N ASP A 561 31.64 -1.47 -7.46
CA ASP A 561 30.73 -2.40 -8.13
C ASP A 561 29.47 -1.70 -8.67
N THR A 562 28.93 -0.77 -7.89
CA THR A 562 27.77 0.04 -8.30
C THR A 562 28.09 0.94 -9.48
N LEU A 563 29.25 1.60 -9.48
CA LEU A 563 29.72 2.42 -10.60
C LEU A 563 29.93 1.58 -11.86
N ALA A 564 30.56 0.39 -11.71
CA ALA A 564 30.74 -0.54 -12.83
C ALA A 564 29.40 -1.08 -13.39
N LEU A 565 28.41 -1.27 -12.52
CA LEU A 565 27.05 -1.65 -12.93
C LEU A 565 26.36 -0.50 -13.68
N LEU A 566 26.49 0.73 -13.22
CA LEU A 566 25.96 1.92 -13.90
C LEU A 566 26.57 2.12 -15.28
N GLU A 567 27.88 1.95 -15.43
CA GLU A 567 28.56 2.00 -16.74
C GLU A 567 27.99 0.97 -17.70
N ARG A 568 27.80 -0.26 -17.23
CA ARG A 568 27.26 -1.37 -18.06
C ARG A 568 25.78 -1.17 -18.40
N SER A 569 25.00 -0.56 -17.53
CA SER A 569 23.57 -0.31 -17.77
C SER A 569 23.30 0.77 -18.80
N ALA A 570 24.30 1.60 -19.13
CA ALA A 570 24.23 2.73 -20.06
C ALA A 570 22.99 3.65 -19.83
N HIS A 571 22.58 3.82 -18.57
CA HIS A 571 21.40 4.61 -18.23
C HIS A 571 21.70 6.10 -18.38
N GLU A 572 20.91 6.82 -19.20
CA GLU A 572 21.13 8.23 -19.54
C GLU A 572 21.34 9.16 -18.32
N LYS A 573 20.68 8.88 -17.19
CA LYS A 573 20.79 9.70 -15.96
C LYS A 573 22.02 9.36 -15.11
N ALA A 574 22.81 8.34 -15.44
CA ALA A 574 23.94 7.91 -14.62
C ALA A 574 25.20 8.78 -14.82
N GLN A 575 25.34 9.46 -15.95
CA GLN A 575 26.54 10.20 -16.32
C GLN A 575 27.01 11.21 -15.25
N PRO A 576 26.13 12.00 -14.62
CA PRO A 576 26.58 12.97 -13.60
C PRO A 576 27.25 12.32 -12.37
N LEU A 577 26.89 11.09 -12.02
CA LEU A 577 27.54 10.35 -10.95
C LEU A 577 28.84 9.70 -11.43
N LEU A 578 28.88 9.17 -12.64
CA LEU A 578 30.07 8.58 -13.23
C LEU A 578 31.20 9.62 -13.39
N ASP A 579 30.86 10.84 -13.74
CA ASP A 579 31.81 11.98 -13.82
C ASP A 579 32.37 12.40 -12.45
N GLN A 580 31.71 12.00 -11.36
CA GLN A 580 32.11 12.31 -9.99
C GLN A 580 32.63 11.06 -9.23
N ARG A 581 33.02 9.99 -9.95
CA ARG A 581 33.55 8.74 -9.38
C ARG A 581 34.60 8.95 -8.28
N ASP A 582 35.66 9.70 -8.61
CA ASP A 582 36.78 9.94 -7.69
C ASP A 582 36.33 10.71 -6.44
N ARG A 583 35.37 11.62 -6.62
CA ARG A 583 34.82 12.40 -5.52
C ARG A 583 33.96 11.53 -4.59
N LEU A 584 33.19 10.56 -5.13
CA LEU A 584 32.45 9.59 -4.32
C LEU A 584 33.40 8.73 -3.49
N LEU A 585 34.45 8.19 -4.09
CA LEU A 585 35.44 7.37 -3.40
C LEU A 585 36.17 8.20 -2.34
N ALA A 586 36.56 9.43 -2.64
CA ALA A 586 37.19 10.36 -1.67
C ALA A 586 36.24 10.70 -0.52
N LEU A 587 34.93 10.81 -0.77
CA LEU A 587 33.93 11.04 0.27
C LEU A 587 33.82 9.84 1.26
N ILE A 588 33.89 8.62 0.74
CA ILE A 588 33.92 7.39 1.57
C ILE A 588 35.21 7.38 2.38
N ASP A 589 36.36 7.70 1.77
CA ASP A 589 37.66 7.72 2.43
C ASP A 589 37.73 8.81 3.52
N ALA A 590 37.03 9.92 3.37
CA ALA A 590 36.93 10.99 4.34
C ALA A 590 36.04 10.67 5.55
N CYS A 591 35.23 9.58 5.52
CA CYS A 591 34.45 9.15 6.67
C CYS A 591 35.39 8.79 7.84
N ALA A 592 35.15 9.39 9.01
CA ALA A 592 35.97 9.21 10.18
C ALA A 592 35.43 8.13 11.13
N ALA A 593 36.31 7.38 11.74
CA ALA A 593 36.00 6.47 12.83
C ALA A 593 35.41 7.21 14.05
N PRO A 594 34.61 6.55 14.90
CA PRO A 594 34.18 7.11 16.18
C PRO A 594 35.36 7.64 17.00
N LYS A 595 35.21 8.82 17.59
CA LYS A 595 36.29 9.44 18.40
C LYS A 595 36.35 8.92 19.83
N GLY A 596 35.35 8.15 20.28
CA GLY A 596 35.27 7.59 21.62
C GLY A 596 34.70 6.17 21.65
N PRO A 597 34.57 5.56 22.82
CA PRO A 597 33.96 4.26 22.99
C PRO A 597 32.55 4.21 22.33
N SER A 598 32.34 3.20 21.52
CA SER A 598 31.06 2.94 20.84
C SER A 598 30.75 1.44 20.87
N LEU A 599 29.50 1.09 20.80
CA LEU A 599 29.02 -0.28 20.88
C LEU A 599 28.42 -0.78 19.54
N LYS A 600 28.61 -2.06 19.29
CA LYS A 600 27.85 -2.87 18.35
C LYS A 600 26.77 -3.60 19.14
N THR A 601 25.53 -3.54 18.63
CA THR A 601 24.37 -4.20 19.21
C THR A 601 23.57 -4.94 18.14
N ARG A 602 22.57 -5.68 18.54
CA ARG A 602 21.50 -6.02 17.59
C ARG A 602 20.86 -4.71 17.11
N HIS A 603 20.28 -4.74 15.96
CA HIS A 603 19.64 -3.61 15.32
C HIS A 603 18.46 -4.12 14.48
N HIS A 604 17.61 -3.24 13.98
CA HIS A 604 16.46 -3.64 13.15
C HIS A 604 16.90 -4.27 11.81
N GLY A 605 17.86 -3.64 11.16
CA GLY A 605 18.51 -4.16 9.94
C GLY A 605 17.82 -3.79 8.64
N ASP A 606 16.53 -3.42 8.65
CA ASP A 606 15.81 -2.85 7.50
C ASP A 606 14.82 -1.77 7.96
N TYR A 607 15.35 -0.76 8.67
CA TYR A 607 14.56 0.26 9.35
C TYR A 607 14.20 1.42 8.43
N HIS A 608 12.91 1.58 8.14
CA HIS A 608 12.35 2.64 7.31
C HIS A 608 10.90 2.94 7.70
N LEU A 609 10.29 4.00 7.14
CA LEU A 609 8.94 4.43 7.48
C LEU A 609 7.86 3.34 7.32
N GLY A 610 8.03 2.40 6.40
CA GLY A 610 7.10 1.27 6.21
C GLY A 610 7.17 0.21 7.33
N GLN A 611 8.21 0.24 8.18
CA GLN A 611 8.39 -0.69 9.31
C GLN A 611 7.96 -0.07 10.65
N VAL A 612 7.14 0.98 10.57
CA VAL A 612 6.67 1.70 11.75
C VAL A 612 5.18 1.99 11.62
N LEU A 613 4.38 1.48 12.55
CA LEU A 613 2.95 1.76 12.64
C LEU A 613 2.68 3.00 13.48
N ILE A 614 1.65 3.75 13.11
CA ILE A 614 1.15 4.88 13.89
C ILE A 614 -0.04 4.44 14.73
N ALA A 615 0.08 4.58 16.04
CA ALA A 615 -0.97 4.25 16.99
C ALA A 615 -1.04 5.30 18.10
N ASN A 616 -2.22 5.90 18.34
CA ASN A 616 -2.45 6.88 19.41
C ASN A 616 -1.45 8.06 19.41
N ASN A 617 -1.12 8.60 18.25
CA ASN A 617 -0.09 9.65 18.04
C ASN A 617 1.32 9.24 18.52
N ASP A 618 1.61 7.96 18.57
CA ASP A 618 2.90 7.37 18.88
C ASP A 618 3.27 6.34 17.82
N PHE A 619 4.45 5.74 17.94
CA PHE A 619 4.98 4.80 16.96
C PHE A 619 5.24 3.43 17.57
N VAL A 620 4.95 2.40 16.76
CA VAL A 620 5.24 1.00 17.08
C VAL A 620 6.07 0.41 15.96
N ILE A 621 7.25 -0.10 16.33
CA ILE A 621 8.23 -0.66 15.39
C ILE A 621 7.92 -2.14 15.16
N ILE A 622 7.92 -2.57 13.91
CA ILE A 622 7.53 -3.92 13.47
C ILE A 622 8.59 -4.50 12.53
N ASP A 623 8.51 -5.81 12.26
CA ASP A 623 9.22 -6.52 11.18
C ASP A 623 10.75 -6.57 11.32
N PHE A 624 11.23 -7.24 12.36
CA PHE A 624 12.66 -7.41 12.69
C PHE A 624 13.36 -8.52 11.90
N GLU A 625 12.90 -8.85 10.68
CA GLU A 625 13.54 -9.87 9.82
C GLU A 625 14.91 -9.43 9.28
N GLY A 626 15.15 -8.12 9.22
CA GLY A 626 16.28 -7.53 8.49
C GLY A 626 16.07 -7.56 6.97
N GLU A 627 17.10 -7.20 6.20
CA GLU A 627 17.02 -7.15 4.73
C GLU A 627 16.76 -8.56 4.14
N PRO A 628 15.69 -8.76 3.34
CA PRO A 628 15.27 -10.08 2.85
C PRO A 628 16.32 -10.85 2.04
N SER A 629 17.24 -10.13 1.39
CA SER A 629 18.30 -10.70 0.56
C SER A 629 19.49 -11.26 1.36
N ARG A 630 19.59 -10.95 2.67
CA ARG A 630 20.73 -11.38 3.51
C ARG A 630 20.56 -12.80 4.06
N PRO A 631 21.65 -13.57 4.20
CA PRO A 631 21.64 -14.80 4.98
C PRO A 631 21.21 -14.56 6.43
N LEU A 632 20.54 -15.53 7.06
CA LEU A 632 20.10 -15.41 8.47
C LEU A 632 21.26 -15.08 9.44
N ALA A 633 22.43 -15.66 9.22
CA ALA A 633 23.62 -15.39 10.01
C ALA A 633 24.05 -13.91 9.97
N ASP A 634 23.91 -13.27 8.80
CA ASP A 634 24.27 -11.85 8.65
C ASP A 634 23.22 -10.93 9.26
N ALA A 635 21.93 -11.29 9.17
CA ALA A 635 20.82 -10.54 9.80
C ALA A 635 20.95 -10.54 11.35
N ARG A 636 21.60 -11.57 11.93
CA ARG A 636 21.85 -11.70 13.38
C ARG A 636 23.13 -11.03 13.84
N ARG A 637 23.99 -10.56 12.95
CA ARG A 637 25.24 -9.90 13.33
C ARG A 637 24.97 -8.59 14.06
N LYS A 638 25.72 -8.36 15.12
CA LYS A 638 25.75 -7.08 15.81
C LYS A 638 26.45 -6.04 14.94
N HIS A 639 25.89 -4.87 14.91
CA HIS A 639 26.37 -3.75 14.09
C HIS A 639 26.19 -2.43 14.85
N SER A 640 26.67 -1.33 14.31
CA SER A 640 26.32 -0.03 14.85
C SER A 640 24.81 0.23 14.66
N PRO A 641 24.08 0.68 15.70
CA PRO A 641 22.66 1.05 15.57
C PRO A 641 22.43 2.24 14.62
N LEU A 642 23.48 2.97 14.27
CA LEU A 642 23.39 4.07 13.28
C LEU A 642 23.05 3.60 11.87
N ARG A 643 23.12 2.30 11.58
CA ARG A 643 22.58 1.76 10.32
C ARG A 643 21.08 1.94 10.21
N ASP A 644 20.34 1.73 11.30
CA ASP A 644 18.90 1.96 11.33
C ASP A 644 18.59 3.45 11.17
N VAL A 645 19.36 4.32 11.83
CA VAL A 645 19.25 5.77 11.66
C VAL A 645 19.45 6.16 10.19
N ALA A 646 20.50 5.65 9.55
CA ALA A 646 20.76 5.90 8.13
C ALA A 646 19.60 5.44 7.23
N GLY A 647 19.05 4.24 7.48
CA GLY A 647 17.89 3.71 6.78
C GLY A 647 16.66 4.62 6.88
N MET A 648 16.37 5.12 8.09
CA MET A 648 15.24 6.05 8.30
C MET A 648 15.45 7.39 7.58
N LEU A 649 16.67 7.96 7.63
CA LEU A 649 16.99 9.20 6.92
C LEU A 649 16.81 9.02 5.39
N ARG A 650 17.20 7.88 4.84
CA ARG A 650 16.99 7.56 3.44
C ARG A 650 15.51 7.40 3.09
N SER A 651 14.73 6.86 4.03
CA SER A 651 13.27 6.73 3.84
C SER A 651 12.57 8.08 3.69
N PHE A 652 13.01 9.14 4.38
CA PHE A 652 12.51 10.50 4.14
C PHE A 652 12.83 10.99 2.73
N SER A 653 14.03 10.74 2.24
CA SER A 653 14.41 11.07 0.86
C SER A 653 13.50 10.36 -0.17
N TYR A 654 13.21 9.07 0.05
CA TYR A 654 12.30 8.33 -0.83
C TYR A 654 10.86 8.89 -0.79
N ALA A 655 10.35 9.26 0.38
CA ALA A 655 9.02 9.86 0.53
C ALA A 655 8.91 11.17 -0.27
N LYS A 656 9.93 12.03 -0.19
CA LYS A 656 10.03 13.25 -1.00
C LYS A 656 9.88 12.98 -2.49
N TRP A 657 10.68 12.05 -3.02
CA TRP A 657 10.67 11.74 -4.45
C TRP A 657 9.39 11.05 -4.88
N SER A 658 8.83 10.15 -4.05
CA SER A 658 7.55 9.51 -4.30
C SER A 658 6.39 10.51 -4.38
N ALA A 659 6.39 11.52 -3.52
CA ALA A 659 5.40 12.59 -3.57
C ALA A 659 5.56 13.45 -4.83
N ARG A 660 6.80 13.76 -5.24
CA ARG A 660 7.09 14.55 -6.45
C ARG A 660 6.66 13.84 -7.73
N ASP A 661 6.89 12.53 -7.84
CA ASP A 661 6.55 11.77 -9.05
C ASP A 661 5.04 11.57 -9.24
N LYS A 662 4.26 11.58 -8.16
CA LYS A 662 2.81 11.44 -8.19
C LYS A 662 2.07 12.71 -8.64
N GLU A 663 2.62 13.90 -8.41
CA GLU A 663 1.94 15.17 -8.68
C GLU A 663 2.44 15.87 -9.95
N ARG A 664 1.63 15.81 -11.00
CA ARG A 664 1.83 16.57 -12.25
C ARG A 664 1.30 18.02 -12.20
N THR A 665 0.65 18.45 -11.13
CA THR A 665 0.07 19.80 -10.94
C THR A 665 0.51 20.36 -9.60
N VAL A 666 1.74 20.83 -9.52
CA VAL A 666 2.31 21.36 -8.28
C VAL A 666 2.12 22.87 -8.25
N THR A 667 1.55 23.38 -7.15
CA THR A 667 1.53 24.82 -6.82
C THR A 667 2.78 25.25 -6.06
N ARG A 668 3.62 24.31 -5.62
CA ARG A 668 4.85 24.53 -4.86
C ARG A 668 6.07 24.01 -5.61
N ASP A 669 7.23 24.66 -5.37
CA ASP A 669 8.49 24.35 -6.03
C ASP A 669 9.21 23.15 -5.42
N SER A 670 10.17 22.57 -6.14
CA SER A 670 11.06 21.50 -5.65
C SER A 670 11.80 21.92 -4.38
N ASP A 671 12.09 23.20 -4.23
CA ASP A 671 12.81 23.77 -3.09
C ASP A 671 12.04 23.62 -1.77
N ASP A 672 10.69 23.64 -1.81
CA ASP A 672 9.85 23.40 -0.64
C ASP A 672 9.99 21.96 -0.09
N LEU A 673 10.10 20.96 -0.98
CA LEU A 673 10.32 19.57 -0.60
C LEU A 673 11.73 19.32 -0.07
N ASP A 674 12.73 20.01 -0.62
CA ASP A 674 14.11 19.95 -0.13
C ASP A 674 14.22 20.59 1.25
N ALA A 675 13.54 21.70 1.50
CA ALA A 675 13.43 22.32 2.80
C ALA A 675 12.72 21.43 3.82
N TRP A 676 11.62 20.77 3.43
CA TRP A 676 10.94 19.79 4.27
C TRP A 676 11.87 18.63 4.67
N GLU A 677 12.56 18.02 3.71
CA GLU A 677 13.49 16.91 4.00
C GLU A 677 14.58 17.37 4.98
N ALA A 678 15.17 18.54 4.76
CA ALA A 678 16.22 19.08 5.61
C ALA A 678 15.71 19.32 7.05
N GLU A 679 14.51 19.90 7.21
CA GLU A 679 13.91 20.18 8.52
C GLU A 679 13.60 18.87 9.26
N VAL A 680 12.98 17.89 8.59
CA VAL A 680 12.63 16.60 9.19
C VAL A 680 13.87 15.81 9.58
N ARG A 681 14.89 15.74 8.73
CA ARG A 681 16.17 15.07 9.03
C ARG A 681 16.85 15.72 10.24
N GLN A 682 16.91 17.06 10.29
CA GLN A 682 17.51 17.78 11.41
C GLN A 682 16.75 17.53 12.71
N ALA A 683 15.42 17.55 12.69
CA ALA A 683 14.59 17.32 13.85
C ALA A 683 14.72 15.88 14.37
N PHE A 684 14.70 14.89 13.45
CA PHE A 684 14.92 13.48 13.80
C PHE A 684 16.29 13.26 14.44
N LEU A 685 17.36 13.75 13.80
CA LEU A 685 18.73 13.59 14.33
C LEU A 685 18.93 14.28 15.68
N SER A 686 18.35 15.47 15.85
CA SER A 686 18.46 16.21 17.12
C SER A 686 17.75 15.47 18.26
N ALA A 687 16.54 14.95 18.01
CA ALA A 687 15.78 14.19 19.00
C ALA A 687 16.45 12.83 19.31
N TYR A 688 16.96 12.13 18.28
CA TYR A 688 17.71 10.89 18.47
C TYR A 688 18.98 11.11 19.30
N ALA A 689 19.76 12.16 18.98
CA ALA A 689 20.97 12.51 19.71
C ALA A 689 20.65 12.81 21.19
N GLU A 690 19.58 13.57 21.46
CA GLU A 690 19.17 13.89 22.84
C GLU A 690 18.74 12.63 23.62
N ALA A 691 17.88 11.80 23.01
CA ALA A 691 17.38 10.57 23.63
C ALA A 691 18.49 9.53 23.85
N SER A 692 19.56 9.57 23.05
CA SER A 692 20.68 8.64 23.13
C SER A 692 21.77 9.05 24.13
N LYS A 693 21.75 10.24 24.72
CA LYS A 693 22.81 10.77 25.63
C LYS A 693 23.15 9.84 26.79
N ARG A 694 22.21 9.03 27.26
CA ARG A 694 22.40 8.12 28.40
C ARG A 694 22.28 6.64 28.02
N SER A 695 22.38 6.33 26.74
CA SER A 695 22.21 4.96 26.24
C SER A 695 23.44 4.09 26.43
N GLY A 696 24.64 4.70 26.57
CA GLY A 696 25.91 3.98 26.57
C GLY A 696 26.36 3.50 25.19
N LEU A 697 25.62 3.79 24.14
CA LEU A 697 25.92 3.37 22.73
C LEU A 697 27.16 4.05 22.19
N PHE A 698 27.37 5.32 22.54
CA PHE A 698 28.52 6.16 22.16
C PHE A 698 28.68 7.32 23.16
N THR A 699 29.86 7.94 23.18
CA THR A 699 30.14 9.03 24.10
C THR A 699 29.34 10.29 23.76
N SER A 700 29.35 10.69 22.52
CA SER A 700 28.51 11.77 22.00
C SER A 700 28.07 11.48 20.57
N PHE A 701 26.93 12.06 20.14
CA PHE A 701 26.46 11.88 18.78
C PHE A 701 27.40 12.52 17.74
N ASP A 702 28.11 13.60 18.13
CA ASP A 702 29.07 14.26 17.24
C ASP A 702 30.27 13.38 16.93
N ASP A 703 30.66 12.49 17.87
CA ASP A 703 31.78 11.56 17.70
C ASP A 703 31.50 10.48 16.66
N VAL A 704 30.23 10.21 16.38
CA VAL A 704 29.78 9.12 15.47
C VAL A 704 29.17 9.61 14.16
N LYS A 705 29.16 10.92 13.89
CA LYS A 705 28.62 11.49 12.63
C LYS A 705 29.32 10.95 11.38
N GLY A 706 30.65 10.71 11.46
CA GLY A 706 31.40 10.11 10.36
C GLY A 706 30.95 8.69 10.03
N LEU A 707 30.61 7.93 11.07
CA LEU A 707 30.07 6.58 10.92
C LEU A 707 28.64 6.60 10.35
N LEU A 708 27.78 7.51 10.80
CA LEU A 708 26.44 7.68 10.23
C LEU A 708 26.52 8.00 8.74
N ARG A 709 27.42 8.92 8.35
CA ARG A 709 27.61 9.27 6.93
C ARG A 709 28.06 8.07 6.10
N LEU A 710 28.92 7.21 6.63
CA LEU A 710 29.35 5.98 5.97
C LEU A 710 28.15 5.06 5.70
N PHE A 711 27.23 4.89 6.66
CA PHE A 711 26.04 4.04 6.49
C PHE A 711 24.98 4.65 5.59
N GLU A 712 24.84 5.98 5.54
CA GLU A 712 23.98 6.62 4.53
C GLU A 712 24.51 6.37 3.11
N LEU A 713 25.85 6.41 2.92
CA LEU A 713 26.48 6.04 1.65
C LEU A 713 26.27 4.57 1.32
N GLU A 714 26.45 3.66 2.30
CA GLU A 714 26.16 2.23 2.10
C GLU A 714 24.72 2.02 1.64
N LYS A 715 23.74 2.63 2.32
CA LYS A 715 22.32 2.44 2.02
C LYS A 715 21.94 3.01 0.66
N VAL A 716 22.42 4.20 0.30
CA VAL A 716 22.09 4.80 -1.01
C VAL A 716 22.72 4.02 -2.18
N LEU A 717 23.92 3.43 -1.99
CA LEU A 717 24.52 2.57 -3.00
C LEU A 717 23.75 1.25 -3.15
N TYR A 718 23.31 0.66 -2.03
CA TYR A 718 22.42 -0.49 -2.06
C TYR A 718 21.11 -0.19 -2.82
N GLU A 719 20.46 0.92 -2.49
CA GLU A 719 19.24 1.38 -3.17
C GLU A 719 19.48 1.54 -4.67
N LEU A 720 20.58 2.11 -5.08
CA LEU A 720 20.92 2.30 -6.49
C LEU A 720 21.03 0.96 -7.24
N ARG A 721 21.72 -0.03 -6.67
CA ARG A 721 21.79 -1.39 -7.24
C ARG A 721 20.41 -2.05 -7.30
N TYR A 722 19.61 -1.88 -6.27
CA TYR A 722 18.25 -2.42 -6.21
C TYR A 722 17.36 -1.84 -7.31
N GLU A 723 17.37 -0.52 -7.48
CA GLU A 723 16.53 0.14 -8.49
C GLU A 723 16.98 -0.22 -9.92
N ILE A 724 18.28 -0.30 -10.20
CA ILE A 724 18.80 -0.74 -11.50
C ILE A 724 18.24 -2.12 -11.86
N ASN A 725 18.21 -3.05 -10.91
CA ASN A 725 17.85 -4.44 -11.18
C ASN A 725 16.32 -4.68 -11.13
N ASN A 726 15.56 -3.90 -10.38
CA ASN A 726 14.15 -4.20 -10.12
C ASN A 726 13.20 -3.12 -10.64
N ARG A 727 13.58 -1.83 -10.59
CA ARG A 727 12.72 -0.68 -10.95
C ARG A 727 13.51 0.43 -11.62
N PRO A 728 14.03 0.24 -12.87
CA PRO A 728 14.92 1.21 -13.52
C PRO A 728 14.35 2.63 -13.64
N ALA A 729 13.03 2.80 -13.69
CA ALA A 729 12.38 4.09 -13.70
C ALA A 729 12.65 4.92 -12.43
N TRP A 730 12.94 4.29 -11.29
CA TRP A 730 13.17 4.92 -9.99
C TRP A 730 14.64 5.22 -9.68
N ILE A 731 15.56 4.90 -10.59
CA ILE A 731 17.00 5.11 -10.42
C ILE A 731 17.38 6.56 -10.06
N HIS A 732 16.57 7.54 -10.50
CA HIS A 732 16.80 8.96 -10.25
C HIS A 732 16.75 9.31 -8.75
N VAL A 733 16.00 8.55 -7.93
CA VAL A 733 15.89 8.77 -6.49
C VAL A 733 17.23 8.57 -5.76
N PRO A 734 17.83 7.36 -5.80
CA PRO A 734 19.14 7.16 -5.18
C PRO A 734 20.25 7.94 -5.88
N LEU A 735 20.21 8.17 -7.20
CA LEU A 735 21.18 9.01 -7.90
C LEU A 735 21.20 10.44 -7.35
N SER A 736 20.03 11.07 -7.18
CA SER A 736 19.93 12.42 -6.59
C SER A 736 20.42 12.42 -5.14
N GLY A 737 20.19 11.34 -4.40
CA GLY A 737 20.70 11.16 -3.05
C GLY A 737 22.23 11.18 -2.99
N VAL A 738 22.91 10.40 -3.84
CA VAL A 738 24.39 10.40 -3.91
C VAL A 738 24.92 11.77 -4.31
N ILE A 739 24.35 12.37 -5.38
CA ILE A 739 24.77 13.69 -5.88
C ILE A 739 24.59 14.77 -4.81
N GLY A 740 23.48 14.74 -4.05
CA GLY A 740 23.25 15.63 -2.93
C GLY A 740 24.32 15.51 -1.83
N MET A 741 24.73 14.28 -1.48
CA MET A 741 25.81 14.04 -0.53
C MET A 741 27.18 14.54 -1.03
N LEU A 742 27.40 14.49 -2.34
CA LEU A 742 28.61 15.05 -2.98
C LEU A 742 28.58 16.58 -3.01
N GLY A 743 27.41 17.22 -3.19
CA GLY A 743 27.25 18.66 -3.17
C GLY A 743 27.43 19.31 -1.81
N GLY A 744 26.99 18.66 -0.73
CA GLY A 744 27.10 19.14 0.66
C GLY A 744 28.50 19.01 1.30
N ALA A 745 29.49 18.58 0.55
CA ALA A 745 30.89 18.44 1.02
C ALA A 745 31.73 19.72 0.81
N ARG A 746 31.09 20.92 0.71
CA ARG A 746 31.75 22.22 0.72
C ARG A 746 31.81 22.82 2.12
#